data_58f02a7db3c81703b65a72060b9e4472
#
_entry.id   58f02a7db3c81703b65a72060b9e4472
#
_cell.length_a   1.000
_cell.length_b   1.000
_cell.length_c   1.000
_cell.angle_alpha   90.00
_cell.angle_beta   90.00
_cell.angle_gamma   90.00
#
_symmetry.space_group_name_H-M   'P 1'
#
loop_
_entity.id
_entity.type
_entity.pdbx_description
1 polymer ?
#
loop_
_entity_poly.entity_id
_entity_poly.type
_entity_poly.pdbx_seq_one_letter_code
_entity_poly.pdbx_strand_id
1 'polypeptide(L)'
;MPRNDEVARLLGSDYGEVLWEPGPEVVDQARITQYLRWLAEHQGVAAADYQDLWEWSVSEPGAFWDSLWEYFGVLGQRGDGPALLGQLPEATWFPGATLNYARNALRTARTDPGRAAIIACTEDAPPRTFTYGELAAEVGRVRGALRALGVGQGDRVAAFLPNIPEALVGLLATASLGAIWSSCSPDFGAHSVIDRFAQIRPTVLLAVGGYRYGGKEFSRDEAVAEIVGGLPGLAAVIMVDNLAAAAPDAAVLDAAAPRLGPAIRAAAGRAGVRTLSWADLPAAAGDGQPEFVEVPFDHPLWVLYSSGTTGLPKAIMHGHGGIVLEHLKALGLHQDLGPADVFFWYTTTGWMMWNYLASGLLAGATVVLYDGSATYPGTDALWRLAAQTGVTYFGTGAPYLLACAKAGLAPGRELDLSALRGIGSTGSPLPPEGFHWVYQGVSEDAQLGSFSGGTDVCTGFVGPSPLLPVRAGLIAGRCLGAAVEAFDAAGKPVTGEVGELVITGPMPSMPVGFWNDPDGERYRASYFAAYPGVWRHGDWITMLPDGGCVIYGRSDATLNRGGVRMGTSEFYRVVERLPDVTDSLVVDTGQRGRPGRLVLYVALAEGRELDDDLIGQLRGALRSELSPRHVPDEIHQVPGIPRTLSGKKLEVPVRKILLGTPVAEAADPDALANPEVLKLFAPREGPRVESRPGDAQQSTVIEGNA
;
A
#
# COMPACT_ATOMS: atom_id res chain seq x y z
N MET A 1 10.16 22.71 18.04
CA MET A 1 8.99 21.79 18.08
C MET A 1 7.83 22.53 18.75
N PRO A 2 6.60 22.45 18.22
CA PRO A 2 5.43 22.97 18.93
C PRO A 2 5.33 22.25 20.29
N ARG A 3 4.95 22.99 21.32
CA ARG A 3 4.76 22.44 22.67
C ARG A 3 3.56 21.48 22.63
N ASN A 4 3.57 20.41 23.43
CA ASN A 4 2.45 19.46 23.51
C ASN A 4 1.10 20.17 23.70
N ASP A 5 1.08 21.30 24.43
CA ASP A 5 -0.12 22.14 24.65
C ASP A 5 -0.66 22.78 23.36
N GLU A 6 0.18 23.02 22.35
CA GLU A 6 -0.23 23.59 21.07
C GLU A 6 -0.83 22.52 20.18
N VAL A 7 -0.22 21.33 20.14
CA VAL A 7 -0.76 20.16 19.43
C VAL A 7 -2.11 19.75 20.03
N ALA A 8 -2.21 19.66 21.35
CA ALA A 8 -3.44 19.33 22.06
C ALA A 8 -4.57 20.35 21.82
N ARG A 9 -4.24 21.62 21.65
CA ARG A 9 -5.23 22.67 21.28
C ARG A 9 -5.74 22.50 19.84
N LEU A 10 -4.89 22.07 18.92
CA LEU A 10 -5.25 21.90 17.50
C LEU A 10 -5.99 20.60 17.23
N LEU A 11 -5.57 19.51 17.87
CA LEU A 11 -5.98 18.15 17.50
C LEU A 11 -6.76 17.39 18.60
N GLY A 12 -6.80 17.93 19.82
CA GLY A 12 -7.40 17.27 20.99
C GLY A 12 -6.33 16.72 21.96
N SER A 13 -6.72 16.51 23.22
CA SER A 13 -5.83 16.16 24.34
C SER A 13 -5.10 14.81 24.17
N ASP A 14 -5.62 13.94 23.33
CA ASP A 14 -5.10 12.58 23.12
C ASP A 14 -3.92 12.57 22.13
N TYR A 15 -3.70 13.69 21.41
CA TYR A 15 -2.66 13.81 20.40
C TYR A 15 -1.41 14.52 20.92
N GLY A 16 -0.25 14.09 20.42
CA GLY A 16 1.00 14.82 20.59
C GLY A 16 1.83 14.44 21.81
N GLU A 17 1.37 13.53 22.68
CA GLU A 17 2.22 12.98 23.74
C GLU A 17 3.45 12.32 23.13
N VAL A 18 4.65 12.68 23.64
CA VAL A 18 5.91 12.06 23.20
C VAL A 18 6.02 10.68 23.84
N LEU A 19 6.05 9.65 23.01
CA LEU A 19 6.13 8.26 23.45
C LEU A 19 7.51 7.65 23.26
N TRP A 20 8.29 8.21 22.34
CA TRP A 20 9.65 7.77 22.06
C TRP A 20 10.47 8.95 21.50
N GLU A 21 11.71 9.06 21.95
CA GLU A 21 12.71 10.01 21.43
C GLU A 21 13.98 9.28 21.05
N PRO A 22 14.63 9.63 19.92
CA PRO A 22 15.88 9.02 19.55
C PRO A 22 16.98 9.37 20.54
N GLY A 23 17.58 8.35 21.16
CA GLY A 23 18.76 8.54 21.99
C GLY A 23 19.99 8.96 21.16
N PRO A 24 21.02 9.53 21.80
CA PRO A 24 22.22 9.99 21.09
C PRO A 24 22.90 8.91 20.26
N GLU A 25 22.88 7.65 20.69
CA GLU A 25 23.45 6.52 19.98
C GLU A 25 22.66 6.20 18.70
N VAL A 26 21.33 6.22 18.78
CA VAL A 26 20.44 6.03 17.63
C VAL A 26 20.69 7.11 16.58
N VAL A 27 20.76 8.37 17.03
CA VAL A 27 21.04 9.52 16.14
C VAL A 27 22.40 9.38 15.48
N ASP A 28 23.44 9.03 16.25
CA ASP A 28 24.82 8.96 15.74
C ASP A 28 25.02 7.81 14.71
N GLN A 29 24.36 6.68 14.95
CA GLN A 29 24.47 5.49 14.10
C GLN A 29 23.50 5.50 12.91
N ALA A 30 22.46 6.33 12.94
CA ALA A 30 21.45 6.41 11.89
C ALA A 30 22.06 6.68 10.51
N ARG A 31 21.59 5.99 9.48
CA ARG A 31 22.05 6.16 8.10
C ARG A 31 21.79 7.57 7.57
N ILE A 32 20.70 8.18 8.01
CA ILE A 32 20.42 9.59 7.66
C ILE A 32 21.49 10.54 8.25
N THR A 33 22.03 10.26 9.45
CA THR A 33 23.15 11.02 10.02
C THR A 33 24.46 10.77 9.25
N GLN A 34 24.68 9.52 8.81
CA GLN A 34 25.82 9.21 7.93
C GLN A 34 25.70 9.94 6.60
N TYR A 35 24.48 10.01 6.04
CA TYR A 35 24.21 10.78 4.82
C TYR A 35 24.45 12.28 5.01
N LEU A 36 24.03 12.87 6.14
CA LEU A 36 24.30 14.27 6.49
C LEU A 36 25.80 14.57 6.54
N ARG A 37 26.58 13.69 7.16
CA ARG A 37 28.05 13.83 7.19
C ARG A 37 28.66 13.74 5.80
N TRP A 38 28.19 12.79 5.00
CA TRP A 38 28.62 12.63 3.62
C TRP A 38 28.28 13.86 2.76
N LEU A 39 27.06 14.43 2.91
CA LEU A 39 26.67 15.68 2.23
C LEU A 39 27.59 16.85 2.56
N ALA A 40 27.92 17.03 3.84
CA ALA A 40 28.83 18.09 4.28
C ALA A 40 30.23 17.94 3.69
N GLU A 41 30.74 16.71 3.63
CA GLU A 41 32.09 16.41 3.12
C GLU A 41 32.21 16.48 1.60
N HIS A 42 31.21 16.00 0.86
CA HIS A 42 31.31 15.81 -0.59
C HIS A 42 30.58 16.89 -1.40
N GLN A 43 29.54 17.51 -0.83
CA GLN A 43 28.71 18.47 -1.53
C GLN A 43 28.66 19.87 -0.87
N GLY A 44 29.29 20.01 0.31
CA GLY A 44 29.31 21.27 1.04
C GLY A 44 27.93 21.69 1.59
N VAL A 45 26.96 20.76 1.64
CA VAL A 45 25.62 21.00 2.18
C VAL A 45 25.63 20.73 3.66
N ALA A 46 25.31 21.74 4.47
CA ALA A 46 25.18 21.62 5.92
C ALA A 46 23.73 21.84 6.33
N ALA A 47 23.14 20.85 6.98
CA ALA A 47 21.82 20.96 7.61
C ALA A 47 22.00 20.72 9.12
N ALA A 48 21.44 21.60 9.93
CA ALA A 48 21.59 21.54 11.39
C ALA A 48 20.64 20.50 12.01
N ASP A 49 19.50 20.27 11.39
CA ASP A 49 18.50 19.29 11.82
C ASP A 49 17.76 18.67 10.65
N TYR A 50 16.74 17.86 10.96
CA TYR A 50 15.91 17.19 9.94
C TYR A 50 15.13 18.19 9.08
N GLN A 51 14.63 19.27 9.67
CA GLN A 51 13.84 20.26 8.93
C GLN A 51 14.70 21.00 7.89
N ASP A 52 15.92 21.40 8.24
CA ASP A 52 16.87 22.00 7.29
C ASP A 52 17.18 21.05 6.12
N LEU A 53 17.40 19.76 6.44
CA LEU A 53 17.63 18.75 5.41
C LEU A 53 16.42 18.57 4.49
N TRP A 54 15.22 18.55 5.08
CA TRP A 54 13.98 18.46 4.30
C TRP A 54 13.80 19.70 3.41
N GLU A 55 13.98 20.90 3.94
CA GLU A 55 13.87 22.14 3.17
C GLU A 55 14.84 22.17 2.00
N TRP A 56 16.10 21.78 2.21
CA TRP A 56 17.06 21.63 1.12
C TRP A 56 16.60 20.59 0.09
N SER A 57 16.10 19.47 0.52
CA SER A 57 15.68 18.37 -0.37
C SER A 57 14.54 18.74 -1.30
N VAL A 58 13.70 19.73 -0.92
CA VAL A 58 12.56 20.19 -1.73
C VAL A 58 12.83 21.51 -2.45
N SER A 59 13.75 22.37 -1.95
CA SER A 59 14.16 23.58 -2.64
C SER A 59 15.18 23.32 -3.74
N GLU A 60 16.03 22.28 -3.57
CA GLU A 60 17.06 21.88 -4.54
C GLU A 60 16.86 20.41 -4.95
N PRO A 61 15.69 20.05 -5.51
CA PRO A 61 15.34 18.63 -5.74
C PRO A 61 16.32 17.95 -6.71
N GLY A 62 16.84 18.65 -7.71
CA GLY A 62 17.84 18.10 -8.61
C GLY A 62 19.12 17.70 -7.90
N ALA A 63 19.66 18.57 -7.03
CA ALA A 63 20.86 18.30 -6.26
C ALA A 63 20.62 17.19 -5.23
N PHE A 64 19.47 17.21 -4.55
CA PHE A 64 19.10 16.17 -3.57
C PHE A 64 19.06 14.77 -4.19
N TRP A 65 18.31 14.57 -5.27
CA TRP A 65 18.20 13.26 -5.90
C TRP A 65 19.49 12.79 -6.57
N ASP A 66 20.30 13.73 -7.06
CA ASP A 66 21.63 13.41 -7.58
C ASP A 66 22.58 12.94 -6.49
N SER A 67 22.54 13.58 -5.32
CA SER A 67 23.33 13.16 -4.17
C SER A 67 22.98 11.76 -3.68
N LEU A 68 21.70 11.35 -3.78
CA LEU A 68 21.28 9.98 -3.44
C LEU A 68 21.79 8.94 -4.43
N TRP A 69 21.84 9.29 -5.73
CA TRP A 69 22.47 8.42 -6.73
C TRP A 69 23.92 8.09 -6.36
N GLU A 70 24.67 9.12 -5.99
CA GLU A 70 26.07 9.00 -5.61
C GLU A 70 26.24 8.29 -4.25
N TYR A 71 25.54 8.74 -3.21
CA TYR A 71 25.65 8.22 -1.85
C TYR A 71 25.34 6.72 -1.77
N PHE A 72 24.28 6.26 -2.40
CA PHE A 72 23.92 4.85 -2.43
C PHE A 72 24.70 4.04 -3.49
N GLY A 73 25.52 4.70 -4.31
CA GLY A 73 26.27 4.07 -5.38
C GLY A 73 25.37 3.29 -6.35
N VAL A 74 24.37 3.98 -6.92
CA VAL A 74 23.43 3.35 -7.84
C VAL A 74 24.16 2.78 -9.05
N LEU A 75 23.94 1.50 -9.34
CA LEU A 75 24.56 0.81 -10.46
C LEU A 75 23.83 1.16 -11.76
N GLY A 76 24.49 1.94 -12.61
CA GLY A 76 23.95 2.41 -13.88
C GLY A 76 24.86 3.47 -14.50
N GLN A 77 24.42 4.05 -15.59
CA GLN A 77 25.04 5.24 -16.20
C GLN A 77 24.18 6.45 -15.88
N ARG A 78 24.72 7.38 -15.12
CA ARG A 78 23.97 8.57 -14.66
C ARG A 78 23.62 9.53 -15.80
N GLY A 79 24.41 9.52 -16.87
CA GLY A 79 24.33 10.52 -17.93
C GLY A 79 24.95 11.87 -17.54
N ASP A 80 25.17 12.73 -18.51
CA ASP A 80 25.86 14.03 -18.33
C ASP A 80 24.85 15.18 -18.10
N GLY A 81 23.56 14.93 -18.21
CA GLY A 81 22.50 15.94 -18.06
C GLY A 81 22.21 16.32 -16.61
N PRO A 82 21.41 17.38 -16.38
CA PRO A 82 20.91 17.72 -15.04
C PRO A 82 20.02 16.59 -14.50
N ALA A 83 19.98 16.43 -13.16
CA ALA A 83 19.16 15.40 -12.54
C ALA A 83 17.65 15.65 -12.72
N LEU A 84 17.24 16.91 -12.85
CA LEU A 84 15.85 17.30 -13.06
C LEU A 84 15.73 18.32 -14.20
N LEU A 85 14.80 18.09 -15.11
CA LEU A 85 14.36 19.05 -16.14
C LEU A 85 12.86 19.30 -16.01
N GLY A 86 12.46 20.58 -16.11
CA GLY A 86 11.06 20.98 -16.07
C GLY A 86 10.46 20.97 -14.66
N GLN A 87 9.14 21.04 -14.63
CA GLN A 87 8.31 21.10 -13.43
C GLN A 87 7.08 20.22 -13.64
N LEU A 88 6.29 19.98 -12.55
CA LEU A 88 5.02 19.28 -12.68
C LEU A 88 4.09 19.98 -13.68
N PRO A 89 3.35 19.22 -14.50
CA PRO A 89 3.31 17.75 -14.55
C PRO A 89 4.33 17.10 -15.52
N GLU A 90 5.17 17.86 -16.20
CA GLU A 90 6.10 17.39 -17.27
C GLU A 90 7.55 17.24 -16.77
N ALA A 91 7.78 17.09 -15.47
CA ALA A 91 9.11 16.89 -14.91
C ALA A 91 9.78 15.61 -15.45
N THR A 92 11.03 15.73 -15.86
CA THR A 92 11.84 14.61 -16.35
C THR A 92 13.06 14.44 -15.46
N TRP A 93 13.25 13.24 -14.95
CA TRP A 93 14.36 12.89 -14.08
C TRP A 93 15.50 12.22 -14.85
N PHE A 94 16.74 12.58 -14.55
CA PHE A 94 17.98 12.00 -15.08
C PHE A 94 17.92 11.69 -16.58
N PRO A 95 17.68 12.68 -17.45
CA PRO A 95 17.60 12.47 -18.89
C PRO A 95 18.92 11.88 -19.42
N GLY A 96 18.81 10.77 -20.15
CA GLY A 96 19.95 10.03 -20.69
C GLY A 96 20.59 9.02 -19.71
N ALA A 97 20.12 8.93 -18.46
CA ALA A 97 20.57 7.89 -17.56
C ALA A 97 20.00 6.52 -17.93
N THR A 98 20.80 5.48 -17.69
CA THR A 98 20.39 4.08 -17.85
C THR A 98 20.77 3.26 -16.63
N LEU A 99 19.89 2.34 -16.23
CA LEU A 99 20.11 1.43 -15.10
C LEU A 99 19.20 0.23 -15.21
N ASN A 100 19.34 -0.70 -14.25
CA ASN A 100 18.38 -1.80 -14.09
C ASN A 100 18.07 -2.02 -12.62
N TYR A 101 16.79 -2.07 -12.25
CA TYR A 101 16.34 -2.32 -10.88
C TYR A 101 16.88 -3.64 -10.31
N ALA A 102 16.77 -4.76 -11.06
CA ALA A 102 17.21 -6.06 -10.60
C ALA A 102 18.72 -6.12 -10.39
N ARG A 103 19.51 -5.39 -11.20
CA ARG A 103 20.97 -5.26 -11.00
C ARG A 103 21.29 -4.61 -9.65
N ASN A 104 20.55 -3.56 -9.28
CA ASN A 104 20.70 -2.88 -8.00
C ASN A 104 20.23 -3.74 -6.83
N ALA A 105 19.09 -4.43 -6.95
CA ALA A 105 18.55 -5.33 -5.92
C ALA A 105 19.44 -6.56 -5.66
N LEU A 106 20.11 -7.08 -6.69
CA LEU A 106 21.00 -8.25 -6.59
C LEU A 106 22.49 -7.88 -6.41
N ARG A 107 22.80 -6.61 -6.14
CA ARG A 107 24.21 -6.18 -5.97
C ARG A 107 24.95 -6.96 -4.89
N THR A 108 24.27 -7.33 -3.83
CA THR A 108 24.83 -8.12 -2.70
C THR A 108 25.26 -9.53 -3.14
N ALA A 109 24.62 -10.14 -4.12
CA ALA A 109 25.01 -11.45 -4.64
C ALA A 109 26.46 -11.49 -5.16
N ARG A 110 27.01 -10.35 -5.59
CA ARG A 110 28.39 -10.24 -6.08
C ARG A 110 29.41 -10.01 -4.97
N THR A 111 29.02 -9.37 -3.87
CA THR A 111 29.93 -8.99 -2.78
C THR A 111 29.86 -9.92 -1.60
N ASP A 112 28.68 -10.50 -1.34
CA ASP A 112 28.41 -11.41 -0.22
C ASP A 112 27.30 -12.41 -0.62
N PRO A 113 27.60 -13.38 -1.50
CA PRO A 113 26.59 -14.33 -2.00
C PRO A 113 26.01 -15.26 -0.93
N GLY A 114 26.74 -15.46 0.18
CA GLY A 114 26.31 -16.32 1.30
C GLY A 114 25.32 -15.63 2.26
N ARG A 115 25.14 -14.31 2.18
CA ARG A 115 24.18 -13.60 3.02
C ARG A 115 22.76 -14.02 2.69
N ALA A 116 21.90 -14.10 3.73
CA ALA A 116 20.47 -14.32 3.56
C ALA A 116 19.83 -13.17 2.77
N ALA A 117 19.10 -13.51 1.70
CA ALA A 117 18.30 -12.58 0.92
C ALA A 117 16.82 -12.69 1.26
N ILE A 118 16.33 -13.91 1.43
CA ILE A 118 14.92 -14.20 1.69
C ILE A 118 14.81 -15.18 2.84
N ILE A 119 13.86 -14.93 3.75
CA ILE A 119 13.30 -15.93 4.66
C ILE A 119 11.85 -16.13 4.23
N ALA A 120 11.55 -17.29 3.65
CA ALA A 120 10.20 -17.66 3.21
C ALA A 120 9.47 -18.41 4.31
N CYS A 121 8.30 -17.93 4.68
CA CYS A 121 7.45 -18.44 5.74
C CYS A 121 6.06 -18.78 5.21
N THR A 122 5.47 -19.83 5.75
CA THR A 122 4.07 -20.23 5.54
C THR A 122 3.40 -20.50 6.90
N GLU A 123 2.11 -20.79 6.88
CA GLU A 123 1.34 -21.05 8.11
C GLU A 123 1.77 -22.31 8.87
N ASP A 124 2.30 -23.31 8.18
CA ASP A 124 2.40 -24.70 8.67
C ASP A 124 3.76 -25.35 8.40
N ALA A 125 4.71 -24.65 7.79
CA ALA A 125 6.05 -25.16 7.54
C ALA A 125 7.13 -24.29 8.22
N PRO A 126 8.29 -24.86 8.61
CA PRO A 126 9.37 -24.08 9.13
C PRO A 126 9.90 -23.08 8.08
N PRO A 127 10.45 -21.93 8.50
CA PRO A 127 11.05 -20.96 7.60
C PRO A 127 12.16 -21.56 6.73
N ARG A 128 12.21 -21.14 5.47
CA ARG A 128 13.28 -21.51 4.52
C ARG A 128 14.07 -20.26 4.17
N THR A 129 15.38 -20.34 4.31
CA THR A 129 16.29 -19.24 3.96
C THR A 129 16.90 -19.47 2.59
N PHE A 130 16.92 -18.40 1.78
CA PHE A 130 17.62 -18.34 0.50
C PHE A 130 18.69 -17.25 0.60
N THR A 131 19.91 -17.60 0.17
CA THR A 131 21.01 -16.64 0.10
C THR A 131 20.88 -15.74 -1.14
N TYR A 132 21.61 -14.63 -1.15
CA TYR A 132 21.71 -13.76 -2.34
C TYR A 132 22.28 -14.50 -3.55
N GLY A 133 23.22 -15.43 -3.34
CA GLY A 133 23.76 -16.27 -4.41
C GLY A 133 22.72 -17.20 -5.01
N GLU A 134 21.93 -17.90 -4.17
CA GLU A 134 20.84 -18.77 -4.61
C GLU A 134 19.74 -17.96 -5.31
N LEU A 135 19.37 -16.80 -4.77
CA LEU A 135 18.41 -15.90 -5.41
C LEU A 135 18.87 -15.46 -6.81
N ALA A 136 20.14 -15.04 -6.94
CA ALA A 136 20.68 -14.61 -8.23
C ALA A 136 20.71 -15.77 -9.24
N ALA A 137 21.10 -16.97 -8.83
CA ALA A 137 21.11 -18.15 -9.69
C ALA A 137 19.70 -18.50 -10.19
N GLU A 138 18.70 -18.45 -9.28
CA GLU A 138 17.31 -18.72 -9.64
C GLU A 138 16.73 -17.64 -10.57
N VAL A 139 17.06 -16.36 -10.32
CA VAL A 139 16.73 -15.26 -11.24
C VAL A 139 17.35 -15.48 -12.62
N GLY A 140 18.60 -15.92 -12.70
CA GLY A 140 19.27 -16.27 -13.96
C GLY A 140 18.56 -17.40 -14.72
N ARG A 141 18.13 -18.44 -14.01
CA ARG A 141 17.38 -19.59 -14.55
C ARG A 141 16.03 -19.13 -15.15
N VAL A 142 15.23 -18.39 -14.38
CA VAL A 142 13.91 -17.92 -14.80
C VAL A 142 14.02 -16.90 -15.93
N ARG A 143 15.02 -16.00 -15.87
CA ARG A 143 15.35 -15.07 -16.96
C ARG A 143 15.59 -15.81 -18.29
N GLY A 144 16.38 -16.88 -18.24
CA GLY A 144 16.65 -17.72 -19.42
C GLY A 144 15.39 -18.32 -20.00
N ALA A 145 14.48 -18.82 -19.15
CA ALA A 145 13.21 -19.39 -19.55
C ALA A 145 12.26 -18.32 -20.16
N LEU A 146 12.13 -17.16 -19.54
CA LEU A 146 11.34 -16.05 -20.06
C LEU A 146 11.82 -15.59 -21.43
N ARG A 147 13.16 -15.46 -21.61
CA ARG A 147 13.77 -15.14 -22.89
C ARG A 147 13.48 -16.20 -23.96
N ALA A 148 13.54 -17.48 -23.62
CA ALA A 148 13.19 -18.57 -24.54
C ALA A 148 11.71 -18.59 -24.93
N LEU A 149 10.84 -17.96 -24.11
CA LEU A 149 9.43 -17.73 -24.40
C LEU A 149 9.17 -16.46 -25.21
N GLY A 150 10.22 -15.72 -25.59
CA GLY A 150 10.14 -14.53 -26.41
C GLY A 150 9.98 -13.23 -25.60
N VAL A 151 10.17 -13.27 -24.27
CA VAL A 151 10.14 -12.06 -23.43
C VAL A 151 11.43 -11.26 -23.62
N GLY A 152 11.28 -10.00 -23.97
CA GLY A 152 12.35 -9.01 -24.11
C GLY A 152 11.98 -7.67 -23.48
N GLN A 153 12.81 -6.64 -23.76
CA GLN A 153 12.58 -5.28 -23.26
C GLN A 153 11.21 -4.75 -23.69
N GLY A 154 10.44 -4.22 -22.73
CA GLY A 154 9.11 -3.67 -22.93
C GLY A 154 7.97 -4.71 -23.01
N ASP A 155 8.27 -6.02 -23.03
CA ASP A 155 7.25 -7.05 -22.89
C ASP A 155 6.71 -7.11 -21.46
N ARG A 156 5.55 -7.71 -21.27
CA ARG A 156 4.88 -7.78 -19.96
C ARG A 156 4.83 -9.22 -19.46
N VAL A 157 5.21 -9.39 -18.21
CA VAL A 157 5.03 -10.64 -17.46
C VAL A 157 4.06 -10.36 -16.31
N ALA A 158 2.97 -11.11 -16.28
CA ALA A 158 1.98 -11.02 -15.21
C ALA A 158 2.13 -12.20 -14.23
N ALA A 159 1.73 -12.00 -12.98
CA ALA A 159 1.76 -13.03 -11.96
C ALA A 159 0.46 -13.07 -11.15
N PHE A 160 -0.10 -14.26 -11.03
CA PHE A 160 -1.20 -14.58 -10.13
C PHE A 160 -0.65 -15.53 -9.07
N LEU A 161 0.14 -14.93 -8.14
CA LEU A 161 0.96 -15.64 -7.15
C LEU A 161 0.76 -15.05 -5.76
N PRO A 162 0.84 -15.86 -4.69
CA PRO A 162 0.92 -15.36 -3.33
C PRO A 162 2.31 -14.76 -3.03
N ASN A 163 2.53 -14.32 -1.78
CA ASN A 163 3.81 -13.74 -1.34
C ASN A 163 4.87 -14.82 -1.06
N ILE A 164 5.38 -15.41 -2.13
CA ILE A 164 6.35 -16.52 -2.15
C ILE A 164 7.63 -16.14 -2.90
N PRO A 165 8.75 -16.88 -2.70
CA PRO A 165 10.02 -16.62 -3.38
C PRO A 165 9.90 -16.53 -4.90
N GLU A 166 9.08 -17.37 -5.52
CA GLU A 166 8.88 -17.41 -6.96
C GLU A 166 8.30 -16.12 -7.53
N ALA A 167 7.49 -15.42 -6.74
CA ALA A 167 6.97 -14.10 -7.13
C ALA A 167 8.10 -13.07 -7.19
N LEU A 168 8.99 -13.06 -6.19
CA LEU A 168 10.14 -12.16 -6.14
C LEU A 168 11.18 -12.50 -7.24
N VAL A 169 11.46 -13.77 -7.45
CA VAL A 169 12.31 -14.24 -8.56
C VAL A 169 11.72 -13.83 -9.90
N GLY A 170 10.39 -14.01 -10.10
CA GLY A 170 9.68 -13.61 -11.31
C GLY A 170 9.80 -12.11 -11.60
N LEU A 171 9.63 -11.26 -10.56
CA LEU A 171 9.83 -9.81 -10.66
C LEU A 171 11.28 -9.48 -11.11
N LEU A 172 12.28 -10.04 -10.43
CA LEU A 172 13.69 -9.73 -10.71
C LEU A 172 14.14 -10.27 -12.06
N ALA A 173 13.68 -11.47 -12.47
CA ALA A 173 13.95 -12.03 -13.78
C ALA A 173 13.32 -11.19 -14.90
N THR A 174 12.08 -10.72 -14.70
CA THR A 174 11.40 -9.83 -15.64
C THR A 174 12.12 -8.50 -15.77
N ALA A 175 12.43 -7.85 -14.66
CA ALA A 175 13.15 -6.57 -14.63
C ALA A 175 14.56 -6.69 -15.24
N SER A 176 15.26 -7.82 -15.05
CA SER A 176 16.59 -8.06 -15.63
C SER A 176 16.60 -8.05 -17.15
N LEU A 177 15.47 -8.39 -17.79
CA LEU A 177 15.26 -8.34 -19.24
C LEU A 177 14.83 -6.93 -19.74
N GLY A 178 14.60 -5.97 -18.85
CA GLY A 178 13.93 -4.71 -19.19
C GLY A 178 12.45 -4.92 -19.54
N ALA A 179 11.87 -6.05 -19.18
CA ALA A 179 10.45 -6.33 -19.31
C ALA A 179 9.68 -5.78 -18.08
N ILE A 180 8.37 -5.66 -18.23
CA ILE A 180 7.49 -4.97 -17.30
C ILE A 180 6.71 -5.99 -16.48
N TRP A 181 6.79 -5.86 -15.14
CA TRP A 181 6.09 -6.73 -14.20
C TRP A 181 4.71 -6.23 -13.84
N SER A 182 3.80 -7.16 -13.55
CA SER A 182 2.54 -6.86 -12.86
C SER A 182 2.05 -8.07 -12.08
N SER A 183 1.46 -7.87 -10.90
CA SER A 183 1.01 -8.98 -10.06
C SER A 183 -0.36 -8.73 -9.45
N CYS A 184 -1.10 -9.83 -9.25
CA CYS A 184 -2.29 -9.93 -8.43
C CYS A 184 -2.15 -11.12 -7.49
N SER A 185 -2.68 -10.97 -6.29
CA SER A 185 -2.73 -12.06 -5.31
C SER A 185 -3.81 -13.09 -5.71
N PRO A 186 -3.64 -14.39 -5.39
CA PRO A 186 -4.58 -15.44 -5.78
C PRO A 186 -5.92 -15.38 -5.05
N ASP A 187 -6.10 -14.51 -4.07
CA ASP A 187 -7.37 -14.19 -3.43
C ASP A 187 -8.28 -13.30 -4.30
N PHE A 188 -7.73 -12.65 -5.35
CA PHE A 188 -8.54 -11.95 -6.32
C PHE A 188 -9.38 -12.91 -7.16
N GLY A 189 -10.61 -12.51 -7.49
CA GLY A 189 -11.45 -13.22 -8.45
C GLY A 189 -10.92 -13.10 -9.89
N ALA A 190 -11.22 -14.09 -10.74
CA ALA A 190 -10.71 -14.18 -12.10
C ALA A 190 -11.05 -12.94 -12.94
N HIS A 191 -12.26 -12.43 -12.85
CA HIS A 191 -12.71 -11.22 -13.55
C HIS A 191 -11.85 -10.01 -13.22
N SER A 192 -11.60 -9.79 -11.91
CA SER A 192 -10.79 -8.68 -11.42
C SER A 192 -9.34 -8.77 -11.92
N VAL A 193 -8.80 -9.98 -12.06
CA VAL A 193 -7.44 -10.21 -12.61
C VAL A 193 -7.43 -9.94 -14.11
N ILE A 194 -8.46 -10.42 -14.86
CA ILE A 194 -8.60 -10.18 -16.30
C ILE A 194 -8.71 -8.68 -16.59
N ASP A 195 -9.54 -7.95 -15.85
CA ASP A 195 -9.71 -6.48 -15.98
C ASP A 195 -8.40 -5.69 -15.84
N ARG A 196 -7.47 -6.21 -15.03
CA ARG A 196 -6.14 -5.65 -14.86
C ARG A 196 -5.20 -6.08 -15.97
N PHE A 197 -5.01 -7.38 -16.12
CA PHE A 197 -3.97 -7.92 -16.98
C PHE A 197 -4.29 -7.79 -18.49
N ALA A 198 -5.57 -7.83 -18.88
CA ALA A 198 -5.94 -7.61 -20.27
C ALA A 198 -5.57 -6.20 -20.77
N GLN A 199 -5.52 -5.19 -19.88
CA GLN A 199 -5.07 -3.85 -20.24
C GLN A 199 -3.62 -3.85 -20.74
N ILE A 200 -2.73 -4.63 -20.09
CA ILE A 200 -1.29 -4.66 -20.40
C ILE A 200 -0.90 -5.77 -21.37
N ARG A 201 -1.79 -6.72 -21.69
CA ARG A 201 -1.59 -7.84 -22.62
C ARG A 201 -0.27 -8.58 -22.34
N PRO A 202 -0.15 -9.34 -21.23
CA PRO A 202 1.09 -10.01 -20.88
C PRO A 202 1.43 -11.12 -21.88
N THR A 203 2.74 -11.28 -22.13
CA THR A 203 3.28 -12.37 -22.93
C THR A 203 3.34 -13.68 -22.16
N VAL A 204 3.65 -13.62 -20.86
CA VAL A 204 3.74 -14.77 -19.97
C VAL A 204 2.95 -14.50 -18.70
N LEU A 205 2.24 -15.52 -18.21
CA LEU A 205 1.57 -15.54 -16.91
C LEU A 205 2.29 -16.56 -15.99
N LEU A 206 2.67 -16.12 -14.79
CA LEU A 206 3.05 -16.99 -13.69
C LEU A 206 1.82 -17.22 -12.83
N ALA A 207 1.51 -18.47 -12.45
CA ALA A 207 0.31 -18.73 -11.67
C ALA A 207 0.47 -19.92 -10.71
N VAL A 208 -0.31 -19.92 -9.62
CA VAL A 208 -0.49 -21.08 -8.73
C VAL A 208 -1.83 -21.75 -8.99
N GLY A 209 -1.87 -23.07 -8.88
CA GLY A 209 -3.13 -23.83 -8.92
C GLY A 209 -3.93 -23.77 -7.62
N GLY A 210 -3.34 -23.25 -6.55
CA GLY A 210 -3.95 -23.08 -5.26
C GLY A 210 -3.01 -22.48 -4.22
N TYR A 211 -3.58 -22.09 -3.08
CA TYR A 211 -2.84 -21.52 -1.95
C TYR A 211 -3.51 -21.92 -0.62
N ARG A 212 -2.80 -21.73 0.50
CA ARG A 212 -3.33 -21.95 1.85
C ARG A 212 -3.51 -20.63 2.57
N TYR A 213 -4.63 -20.47 3.28
CA TYR A 213 -4.91 -19.28 4.06
C TYR A 213 -5.85 -19.60 5.23
N GLY A 214 -5.47 -19.22 6.43
CA GLY A 214 -6.24 -19.49 7.64
C GLY A 214 -6.42 -20.98 7.91
N GLY A 215 -5.40 -21.80 7.63
CA GLY A 215 -5.41 -23.26 7.78
C GLY A 215 -6.24 -24.00 6.72
N LYS A 216 -6.74 -23.32 5.69
CA LYS A 216 -7.59 -23.91 4.63
C LYS A 216 -6.88 -23.82 3.27
N GLU A 217 -7.10 -24.84 2.45
CA GLU A 217 -6.65 -24.86 1.06
C GLU A 217 -7.71 -24.29 0.12
N PHE A 218 -7.26 -23.47 -0.83
CA PHE A 218 -8.09 -22.85 -1.85
C PHE A 218 -7.56 -23.23 -3.23
N SER A 219 -8.34 -24.03 -3.98
CA SER A 219 -8.04 -24.28 -5.39
C SER A 219 -8.28 -23.04 -6.23
N ARG A 220 -7.40 -22.83 -7.23
CA ARG A 220 -7.51 -21.75 -8.23
C ARG A 220 -7.52 -22.26 -9.67
N ASP A 221 -7.63 -23.58 -9.87
CA ASP A 221 -7.58 -24.19 -11.20
C ASP A 221 -8.60 -23.58 -12.17
N GLU A 222 -9.85 -23.37 -11.74
CA GLU A 222 -10.89 -22.78 -12.58
C GLU A 222 -10.63 -21.29 -12.83
N ALA A 223 -10.21 -20.54 -11.79
CA ALA A 223 -9.87 -19.14 -11.92
C ALA A 223 -8.69 -18.92 -12.87
N VAL A 224 -7.64 -19.73 -12.76
CA VAL A 224 -6.49 -19.66 -13.69
C VAL A 224 -6.92 -20.04 -15.12
N ALA A 225 -7.80 -21.04 -15.28
CA ALA A 225 -8.32 -21.41 -16.59
C ALA A 225 -9.11 -20.26 -17.24
N GLU A 226 -9.93 -19.56 -16.47
CA GLU A 226 -10.68 -18.38 -16.91
C GLU A 226 -9.72 -17.23 -17.27
N ILE A 227 -8.73 -16.94 -16.41
CA ILE A 227 -7.71 -15.91 -16.66
C ILE A 227 -6.96 -16.20 -17.97
N VAL A 228 -6.49 -17.44 -18.17
CA VAL A 228 -5.79 -17.86 -19.42
C VAL A 228 -6.68 -17.65 -20.64
N GLY A 229 -7.96 -17.98 -20.53
CA GLY A 229 -8.94 -17.77 -21.61
C GLY A 229 -9.25 -16.30 -21.88
N GLY A 230 -9.15 -15.44 -20.86
CA GLY A 230 -9.46 -14.02 -20.93
C GLY A 230 -8.28 -13.10 -21.31
N LEU A 231 -7.05 -13.63 -21.41
CA LEU A 231 -5.85 -12.83 -21.71
C LEU A 231 -5.45 -12.94 -23.19
N PRO A 232 -5.70 -11.92 -24.02
CA PRO A 232 -5.34 -11.95 -25.43
C PRO A 232 -3.81 -11.84 -25.62
N GLY A 233 -3.27 -12.73 -26.47
CA GLY A 233 -1.85 -12.68 -26.83
C GLY A 233 -0.91 -13.38 -25.83
N LEU A 234 -1.44 -14.08 -24.83
CA LEU A 234 -0.65 -14.87 -23.91
C LEU A 234 0.06 -16.01 -24.65
N ALA A 235 1.39 -16.08 -24.57
CA ALA A 235 2.19 -17.12 -25.21
C ALA A 235 2.37 -18.35 -24.31
N ALA A 236 2.50 -18.13 -23.00
CA ALA A 236 2.74 -19.22 -22.05
C ALA A 236 2.18 -18.91 -20.66
N VAL A 237 1.79 -19.98 -19.95
CA VAL A 237 1.58 -19.97 -18.51
C VAL A 237 2.62 -20.87 -17.84
N ILE A 238 3.27 -20.36 -16.80
CA ILE A 238 4.21 -21.09 -15.97
C ILE A 238 3.54 -21.32 -14.61
N MET A 239 3.32 -22.60 -14.30
CA MET A 239 2.67 -22.99 -13.05
C MET A 239 3.68 -23.21 -11.94
N VAL A 240 3.42 -22.59 -10.80
CA VAL A 240 4.14 -22.78 -9.55
C VAL A 240 3.35 -23.72 -8.65
N ASP A 241 4.00 -24.76 -8.12
CA ASP A 241 3.38 -25.70 -7.21
C ASP A 241 3.52 -25.24 -5.76
N ASN A 242 2.54 -24.51 -5.26
CA ASN A 242 2.56 -23.91 -3.92
C ASN A 242 2.00 -24.85 -2.83
N LEU A 243 1.06 -25.75 -3.17
CA LEU A 243 0.42 -26.64 -2.19
C LEU A 243 1.26 -27.87 -1.86
N ALA A 244 2.10 -28.36 -2.79
CA ALA A 244 2.96 -29.51 -2.56
C ALA A 244 4.17 -29.20 -1.67
N ALA A 245 4.60 -27.95 -1.60
CA ALA A 245 5.75 -27.52 -0.77
C ALA A 245 5.53 -27.71 0.74
N ALA A 246 4.29 -27.93 1.17
CA ALA A 246 3.91 -28.13 2.58
C ALA A 246 3.95 -29.61 3.03
N ALA A 247 4.26 -30.57 2.15
CA ALA A 247 4.32 -31.99 2.52
C ALA A 247 5.69 -32.34 3.13
N PRO A 248 5.77 -32.78 4.41
CA PRO A 248 7.05 -33.04 5.08
C PRO A 248 7.79 -34.30 4.64
N ASP A 249 7.19 -35.17 3.81
CA ASP A 249 7.79 -36.42 3.38
C ASP A 249 8.39 -36.32 1.97
N ALA A 250 9.70 -36.14 1.93
CA ALA A 250 10.54 -36.17 0.71
C ALA A 250 10.49 -37.51 -0.07
N ALA A 251 9.76 -38.50 0.41
CA ALA A 251 9.64 -39.82 -0.23
C ALA A 251 8.60 -39.88 -1.37
N VAL A 252 7.83 -38.80 -1.59
CA VAL A 252 6.81 -38.73 -2.67
C VAL A 252 7.33 -37.94 -3.89
N LEU A 253 8.60 -37.55 -3.91
CA LEU A 253 9.21 -36.72 -4.98
C LEU A 253 9.32 -37.42 -6.35
N ASP A 254 8.99 -38.71 -6.47
CA ASP A 254 9.12 -39.46 -7.74
C ASP A 254 7.82 -39.53 -8.59
N ALA A 255 6.76 -38.81 -8.23
CA ALA A 255 5.47 -38.92 -8.94
C ALA A 255 4.75 -37.57 -9.22
N ALA A 256 5.35 -36.44 -8.95
CA ALA A 256 4.68 -35.15 -9.13
C ALA A 256 5.21 -34.40 -10.36
N ALA A 257 4.79 -34.83 -11.57
CA ALA A 257 4.56 -33.81 -12.61
C ALA A 257 3.60 -32.76 -12.02
N PRO A 258 3.87 -31.44 -12.18
CA PRO A 258 3.01 -30.41 -11.64
C PRO A 258 1.59 -30.72 -12.03
N ARG A 259 0.70 -30.78 -11.05
CA ARG A 259 -0.71 -31.10 -11.27
C ARG A 259 -1.37 -29.91 -11.98
N LEU A 260 -1.04 -29.75 -13.26
CA LEU A 260 -1.83 -28.90 -14.12
C LEU A 260 -3.27 -29.37 -14.02
N GLY A 261 -4.14 -28.59 -13.43
CA GLY A 261 -5.55 -28.90 -13.35
C GLY A 261 -6.12 -29.16 -14.75
N PRO A 262 -7.07 -30.07 -14.90
CA PRO A 262 -7.67 -30.38 -16.20
C PRO A 262 -8.32 -29.15 -16.85
N ALA A 263 -8.84 -28.22 -16.06
CA ALA A 263 -9.42 -26.97 -16.53
C ALA A 263 -8.37 -26.06 -17.18
N ILE A 264 -7.20 -25.87 -16.54
CA ILE A 264 -6.10 -25.07 -17.08
C ILE A 264 -5.57 -25.68 -18.39
N ARG A 265 -5.36 -26.99 -18.44
CA ARG A 265 -4.94 -27.67 -19.68
C ARG A 265 -5.90 -27.45 -20.82
N ALA A 266 -7.19 -27.59 -20.56
CA ALA A 266 -8.24 -27.41 -21.57
C ALA A 266 -8.31 -25.96 -22.06
N ALA A 267 -8.20 -24.96 -21.14
CA ALA A 267 -8.22 -23.55 -21.49
C ALA A 267 -6.99 -23.17 -22.31
N ALA A 268 -5.78 -23.55 -21.86
CA ALA A 268 -4.53 -23.31 -22.57
C ALA A 268 -4.53 -23.94 -23.97
N GLY A 269 -4.99 -25.18 -24.07
CA GLY A 269 -5.13 -25.89 -25.39
C GLY A 269 -6.08 -25.16 -26.35
N ARG A 270 -7.22 -24.67 -25.88
CA ARG A 270 -8.14 -23.86 -26.71
C ARG A 270 -7.54 -22.53 -27.15
N ALA A 271 -6.78 -21.87 -26.24
CA ALA A 271 -6.15 -20.59 -26.49
C ALA A 271 -4.81 -20.70 -27.25
N GLY A 272 -4.27 -21.91 -27.48
CA GLY A 272 -2.94 -22.12 -28.06
C GLY A 272 -1.79 -21.67 -27.16
N VAL A 273 -2.02 -21.59 -25.84
CA VAL A 273 -1.07 -21.16 -24.82
C VAL A 273 -0.21 -22.33 -24.37
N ARG A 274 1.11 -22.15 -24.33
CA ARG A 274 2.04 -23.18 -23.79
C ARG A 274 1.92 -23.26 -22.27
N THR A 275 1.92 -24.46 -21.72
CA THR A 275 1.94 -24.70 -20.27
C THR A 275 3.29 -25.28 -19.85
N LEU A 276 3.88 -24.69 -18.82
CA LEU A 276 5.18 -25.08 -18.26
C LEU A 276 5.05 -25.23 -16.75
N SER A 277 5.90 -26.06 -16.15
CA SER A 277 6.08 -26.08 -14.72
C SER A 277 7.28 -25.22 -14.34
N TRP A 278 7.20 -24.52 -13.24
CA TRP A 278 8.35 -23.81 -12.66
C TRP A 278 9.53 -24.75 -12.37
N ALA A 279 9.25 -25.95 -11.85
CA ALA A 279 10.28 -26.94 -11.55
C ALA A 279 11.01 -27.45 -12.80
N ASP A 280 10.30 -27.51 -13.95
CA ASP A 280 10.85 -28.03 -15.21
C ASP A 280 11.50 -26.94 -16.08
N LEU A 281 11.56 -25.69 -15.61
CA LEU A 281 12.28 -24.64 -16.33
C LEU A 281 13.76 -25.01 -16.46
N PRO A 282 14.37 -24.84 -17.66
CA PRO A 282 15.75 -25.26 -17.89
C PRO A 282 16.72 -24.57 -16.92
N ALA A 283 17.80 -25.27 -16.59
CA ALA A 283 18.91 -24.69 -15.82
C ALA A 283 19.45 -23.44 -16.52
N ALA A 284 19.98 -22.50 -15.73
CA ALA A 284 20.62 -21.30 -16.26
C ALA A 284 21.81 -21.70 -17.15
N ALA A 285 22.01 -20.96 -18.23
CA ALA A 285 23.21 -21.12 -19.05
C ALA A 285 24.43 -20.43 -18.39
N GLY A 286 25.60 -20.96 -18.61
CA GLY A 286 26.87 -20.40 -18.10
C GLY A 286 27.05 -20.59 -16.59
N ASP A 287 27.49 -19.53 -15.89
CA ASP A 287 27.73 -19.52 -14.43
C ASP A 287 26.46 -19.31 -13.58
N GLY A 288 25.32 -19.28 -14.21
CA GLY A 288 24.02 -19.07 -13.55
C GLY A 288 23.71 -17.63 -13.11
N GLN A 289 24.67 -16.70 -13.31
CA GLN A 289 24.44 -15.30 -12.96
C GLN A 289 23.53 -14.61 -13.96
N PRO A 290 22.58 -13.77 -13.50
CA PRO A 290 21.73 -13.03 -14.42
C PRO A 290 22.50 -11.91 -15.12
N GLU A 291 22.25 -11.76 -16.43
CA GLU A 291 22.62 -10.55 -17.17
C GLU A 291 21.51 -9.50 -16.99
N PHE A 292 21.86 -8.23 -17.13
CA PHE A 292 20.92 -7.14 -16.95
C PHE A 292 20.90 -6.23 -18.19
N VAL A 293 19.70 -6.00 -18.73
CA VAL A 293 19.49 -5.04 -19.82
C VAL A 293 19.41 -3.65 -19.20
N GLU A 294 20.35 -2.78 -19.54
CA GLU A 294 20.30 -1.38 -19.15
C GLU A 294 19.14 -0.69 -19.89
N VAL A 295 18.28 -0.01 -19.14
CA VAL A 295 17.10 0.67 -19.68
C VAL A 295 17.09 2.15 -19.27
N PRO A 296 16.40 3.06 -19.99
CA PRO A 296 16.24 4.45 -19.59
C PRO A 296 15.68 4.57 -18.16
N PHE A 297 15.98 5.70 -17.50
CA PHE A 297 15.57 5.97 -16.13
C PHE A 297 14.06 5.81 -15.91
N ASP A 298 13.26 6.31 -16.84
CA ASP A 298 11.80 6.31 -16.85
C ASP A 298 11.20 5.06 -17.51
N HIS A 299 12.02 4.10 -17.97
CA HIS A 299 11.50 2.85 -18.53
C HIS A 299 10.63 2.13 -17.52
N PRO A 300 9.40 1.70 -17.88
CA PRO A 300 8.48 1.07 -16.93
C PRO A 300 9.07 -0.22 -16.31
N LEU A 301 9.12 -0.27 -14.99
CA LEU A 301 9.54 -1.43 -14.21
C LEU A 301 8.35 -2.35 -13.92
N TRP A 302 7.25 -1.76 -13.47
CA TRP A 302 6.01 -2.47 -13.16
C TRP A 302 4.78 -1.62 -13.42
N VAL A 303 3.66 -2.32 -13.51
CA VAL A 303 2.32 -1.73 -13.53
C VAL A 303 1.58 -2.14 -12.26
N LEU A 304 1.17 -1.14 -11.49
CA LEU A 304 0.32 -1.30 -10.31
C LEU A 304 -1.09 -0.80 -10.61
N TYR A 305 -2.07 -1.28 -9.85
CA TYR A 305 -3.46 -0.90 -10.05
C TYR A 305 -4.03 -0.23 -8.82
N SER A 306 -4.65 0.92 -9.03
CA SER A 306 -5.49 1.55 -8.02
C SER A 306 -6.95 1.48 -8.42
N SER A 307 -7.85 1.31 -7.44
CA SER A 307 -9.29 1.36 -7.70
C SER A 307 -9.66 2.74 -8.20
N GLY A 308 -10.12 2.81 -9.46
CA GLY A 308 -10.73 4.03 -10.00
C GLY A 308 -12.09 4.29 -9.37
N THR A 309 -12.48 5.54 -9.26
CA THR A 309 -13.84 5.92 -8.81
C THR A 309 -14.90 5.61 -9.86
N THR A 310 -14.48 5.32 -11.11
CA THR A 310 -15.37 5.00 -12.23
C THR A 310 -14.63 4.13 -13.25
N GLY A 311 -15.11 2.90 -13.50
CA GLY A 311 -14.61 2.03 -14.57
C GLY A 311 -13.43 1.13 -14.16
N LEU A 312 -12.64 0.70 -15.15
CA LEU A 312 -11.48 -0.18 -14.97
C LEU A 312 -10.44 0.42 -14.02
N PRO A 313 -9.72 -0.41 -13.23
CA PRO A 313 -8.62 0.05 -12.39
C PRO A 313 -7.58 0.83 -13.20
N LYS A 314 -7.04 1.92 -12.61
CA LYS A 314 -5.95 2.68 -13.23
C LYS A 314 -4.70 1.82 -13.27
N ALA A 315 -4.16 1.56 -14.44
CA ALA A 315 -2.89 0.86 -14.64
C ALA A 315 -1.74 1.87 -14.62
N ILE A 316 -1.07 1.96 -13.47
CA ILE A 316 -0.08 2.98 -13.13
C ILE A 316 1.32 2.43 -13.41
N MET A 317 2.12 3.11 -14.22
CA MET A 317 3.48 2.71 -14.55
C MET A 317 4.49 3.46 -13.69
N HIS A 318 5.43 2.73 -13.08
CA HIS A 318 6.59 3.32 -12.37
C HIS A 318 7.89 2.93 -13.06
N GLY A 319 8.82 3.88 -13.15
CA GLY A 319 10.10 3.70 -13.83
C GLY A 319 11.17 3.07 -12.94
N HIS A 320 12.13 2.38 -13.58
CA HIS A 320 13.26 1.74 -12.89
C HIS A 320 14.03 2.71 -12.00
N GLY A 321 14.43 3.85 -12.54
CA GLY A 321 15.27 4.81 -11.83
C GLY A 321 14.54 5.48 -10.67
N GLY A 322 13.29 5.89 -10.91
CA GLY A 322 12.46 6.52 -9.89
C GLY A 322 12.27 5.63 -8.67
N ILE A 323 11.97 4.36 -8.90
CA ILE A 323 11.81 3.38 -7.82
C ILE A 323 13.13 3.08 -7.10
N VAL A 324 14.24 2.92 -7.81
CA VAL A 324 15.55 2.67 -7.17
C VAL A 324 15.91 3.79 -6.21
N LEU A 325 15.82 5.06 -6.65
CA LEU A 325 16.19 6.20 -5.81
C LEU A 325 15.20 6.39 -4.66
N GLU A 326 13.91 6.35 -4.95
CA GLU A 326 12.87 6.56 -3.93
C GLU A 326 12.91 5.49 -2.84
N HIS A 327 13.01 4.22 -3.22
CA HIS A 327 13.02 3.14 -2.23
C HIS A 327 14.35 3.08 -1.47
N LEU A 328 15.49 3.43 -2.07
CA LEU A 328 16.74 3.60 -1.33
C LEU A 328 16.63 4.72 -0.29
N LYS A 329 16.04 5.86 -0.67
CA LYS A 329 15.77 6.96 0.27
C LYS A 329 14.84 6.52 1.41
N ALA A 330 13.70 5.94 1.05
CA ALA A 330 12.67 5.60 2.03
C ALA A 330 13.12 4.48 2.99
N LEU A 331 13.69 3.40 2.46
CA LEU A 331 14.16 2.28 3.26
C LEU A 331 15.46 2.62 4.00
N GLY A 332 16.43 3.24 3.32
CA GLY A 332 17.72 3.53 3.88
C GLY A 332 17.76 4.72 4.83
N LEU A 333 17.09 5.83 4.52
CA LEU A 333 17.17 7.05 5.33
C LEU A 333 15.99 7.22 6.30
N HIS A 334 14.77 6.80 5.91
CA HIS A 334 13.59 6.95 6.76
C HIS A 334 13.33 5.76 7.68
N GLN A 335 13.54 4.53 7.18
CA GLN A 335 13.37 3.31 7.98
C GLN A 335 14.70 2.76 8.49
N ASP A 336 15.81 3.42 8.15
CA ASP A 336 17.17 3.08 8.60
C ASP A 336 17.60 1.64 8.27
N LEU A 337 17.08 1.06 7.17
CA LEU A 337 17.37 -0.30 6.76
C LEU A 337 18.73 -0.42 6.07
N GLY A 338 19.41 -1.52 6.35
CA GLY A 338 20.67 -1.86 5.72
C GLY A 338 20.98 -3.36 5.74
N PRO A 339 22.25 -3.72 5.45
CA PRO A 339 22.65 -5.12 5.26
C PRO A 339 22.50 -6.04 6.49
N ALA A 340 22.41 -5.47 7.70
CA ALA A 340 22.24 -6.24 8.94
C ALA A 340 20.76 -6.50 9.28
N ASP A 341 19.84 -5.92 8.52
CA ASP A 341 18.42 -5.94 8.85
C ASP A 341 17.67 -7.12 8.27
N VAL A 342 16.67 -7.55 9.03
CA VAL A 342 15.63 -8.50 8.62
C VAL A 342 14.32 -7.72 8.52
N PHE A 343 13.91 -7.47 7.27
CA PHE A 343 12.78 -6.61 6.94
C PHE A 343 11.54 -7.44 6.64
N PHE A 344 10.49 -7.20 7.36
CA PHE A 344 9.18 -7.81 7.17
C PHE A 344 8.10 -6.74 6.96
N TRP A 345 7.22 -6.99 5.99
CA TRP A 345 5.96 -6.27 5.83
C TRP A 345 4.85 -7.25 5.54
N TYR A 346 3.81 -7.28 6.37
CA TYR A 346 2.64 -8.09 6.06
C TYR A 346 1.90 -7.50 4.86
N THR A 347 1.90 -8.22 3.76
CA THR A 347 1.38 -7.75 2.48
C THR A 347 1.02 -8.90 1.55
N THR A 348 0.33 -8.59 0.46
CA THR A 348 0.06 -9.50 -0.65
C THR A 348 0.64 -8.93 -1.95
N THR A 349 0.84 -9.77 -2.97
CA THR A 349 1.37 -9.37 -4.28
C THR A 349 0.45 -8.40 -5.04
N GLY A 350 -0.81 -8.27 -4.62
CA GLY A 350 -1.77 -7.30 -5.14
C GLY A 350 -1.71 -5.92 -4.49
N TRP A 351 -0.88 -5.71 -3.47
CA TRP A 351 -0.73 -4.43 -2.77
C TRP A 351 0.68 -3.85 -2.98
N MET A 352 0.79 -2.53 -3.21
CA MET A 352 2.07 -1.87 -3.48
C MET A 352 3.12 -2.08 -2.38
N MET A 353 2.71 -2.38 -1.14
CA MET A 353 3.64 -2.69 -0.05
C MET A 353 4.44 -3.99 -0.30
N TRP A 354 4.00 -4.86 -1.20
CA TRP A 354 4.81 -5.98 -1.65
C TRP A 354 6.01 -5.51 -2.50
N ASN A 355 5.80 -4.55 -3.38
CA ASN A 355 6.87 -3.94 -4.17
C ASN A 355 7.86 -3.19 -3.27
N TYR A 356 7.33 -2.56 -2.22
CA TYR A 356 8.14 -1.89 -1.19
C TYR A 356 8.97 -2.90 -0.38
N LEU A 357 8.36 -4.02 0.07
CA LEU A 357 9.07 -5.13 0.75
C LEU A 357 10.17 -5.71 -0.15
N ALA A 358 9.86 -6.03 -1.42
CA ALA A 358 10.82 -6.54 -2.39
C ALA A 358 12.05 -5.61 -2.54
N SER A 359 11.83 -4.31 -2.43
CA SER A 359 12.89 -3.30 -2.50
C SER A 359 13.79 -3.24 -1.26
N GLY A 360 13.50 -3.99 -0.20
CA GLY A 360 14.45 -4.22 0.90
C GLY A 360 15.79 -4.79 0.42
N LEU A 361 15.77 -5.53 -0.69
CA LEU A 361 16.98 -6.03 -1.35
C LEU A 361 17.90 -4.90 -1.89
N LEU A 362 17.37 -3.73 -2.24
CA LEU A 362 18.17 -2.56 -2.64
C LEU A 362 19.05 -2.06 -1.49
N ALA A 363 18.55 -2.12 -0.26
CA ALA A 363 19.28 -1.79 0.96
C ALA A 363 20.24 -2.91 1.40
N GLY A 364 20.22 -4.06 0.74
CA GLY A 364 20.99 -5.24 1.12
C GLY A 364 20.41 -6.02 2.31
N ALA A 365 19.19 -5.70 2.72
CA ALA A 365 18.50 -6.38 3.82
C ALA A 365 18.03 -7.79 3.44
N THR A 366 17.80 -8.62 4.45
CA THR A 366 17.06 -9.88 4.30
C THR A 366 15.56 -9.57 4.32
N VAL A 367 14.80 -10.01 3.32
CA VAL A 367 13.35 -9.81 3.29
C VAL A 367 12.61 -11.07 3.77
N VAL A 368 11.61 -10.90 4.63
CA VAL A 368 10.74 -12.00 5.07
C VAL A 368 9.49 -12.01 4.22
N LEU A 369 9.28 -13.08 3.48
CA LEU A 369 8.05 -13.32 2.70
C LEU A 369 7.15 -14.25 3.49
N TYR A 370 5.88 -13.89 3.63
CA TYR A 370 4.93 -14.72 4.36
C TYR A 370 3.67 -14.96 3.51
N ASP A 371 3.42 -16.24 3.21
CA ASP A 371 2.18 -16.71 2.58
C ASP A 371 1.28 -17.30 3.66
N GLY A 372 0.33 -16.52 4.14
CA GLY A 372 -0.59 -16.92 5.20
C GLY A 372 -1.41 -15.79 5.79
N SER A 373 -2.31 -16.17 6.70
CA SER A 373 -3.19 -15.25 7.43
C SER A 373 -2.47 -14.56 8.58
N ALA A 374 -2.72 -13.26 8.74
CA ALA A 374 -2.21 -12.49 9.88
C ALA A 374 -2.73 -12.96 11.24
N THR A 375 -3.84 -13.72 11.25
CA THR A 375 -4.57 -14.09 12.45
C THR A 375 -4.72 -15.61 12.65
N TYR A 376 -3.96 -16.42 11.92
CA TYR A 376 -3.96 -17.87 12.06
C TYR A 376 -2.58 -18.38 12.51
N PRO A 377 -2.51 -19.27 13.50
CA PRO A 377 -3.63 -19.87 14.30
C PRO A 377 -4.19 -18.94 15.38
N GLY A 378 -3.62 -17.77 15.59
CA GLY A 378 -4.03 -16.75 16.55
C GLY A 378 -3.68 -15.35 16.09
N THR A 379 -4.25 -14.33 16.71
CA THR A 379 -3.99 -12.90 16.38
C THR A 379 -2.51 -12.50 16.59
N ASP A 380 -1.75 -13.28 17.35
CA ASP A 380 -0.32 -13.11 17.60
C ASP A 380 0.59 -13.75 16.52
N ALA A 381 0.02 -14.35 15.47
CA ALA A 381 0.77 -15.11 14.46
C ALA A 381 1.95 -14.33 13.84
N LEU A 382 1.74 -13.05 13.47
CA LEU A 382 2.81 -12.24 12.89
C LEU A 382 3.90 -11.86 13.92
N TRP A 383 3.56 -11.73 15.19
CA TRP A 383 4.54 -11.48 16.25
C TRP A 383 5.40 -12.71 16.52
N ARG A 384 4.79 -13.92 16.49
CA ARG A 384 5.53 -15.18 16.55
C ARG A 384 6.47 -15.35 15.37
N LEU A 385 6.01 -15.00 14.17
CA LEU A 385 6.84 -14.99 12.97
C LEU A 385 8.04 -14.03 13.13
N ALA A 386 7.79 -12.81 13.64
CA ALA A 386 8.84 -11.82 13.88
C ALA A 386 9.90 -12.33 14.87
N ALA A 387 9.49 -12.93 15.99
CA ALA A 387 10.40 -13.53 16.96
C ALA A 387 11.20 -14.70 16.36
N GLN A 388 10.53 -15.60 15.59
CA GLN A 388 11.14 -16.76 15.00
C GLN A 388 12.19 -16.41 13.94
N THR A 389 11.99 -15.32 13.20
CA THR A 389 12.85 -14.92 12.07
C THR A 389 13.83 -13.80 12.44
N GLY A 390 13.77 -13.28 13.66
CA GLY A 390 14.66 -12.21 14.12
C GLY A 390 14.40 -10.89 13.38
N VAL A 391 13.15 -10.57 13.08
CA VAL A 391 12.77 -9.33 12.37
C VAL A 391 13.27 -8.11 13.13
N THR A 392 14.01 -7.24 12.42
CA THR A 392 14.51 -5.96 12.95
C THR A 392 13.57 -4.79 12.63
N TYR A 393 12.83 -4.86 11.51
CA TYR A 393 11.80 -3.91 11.13
C TYR A 393 10.52 -4.63 10.73
N PHE A 394 9.46 -4.42 11.51
CA PHE A 394 8.16 -5.06 11.37
C PHE A 394 7.13 -4.09 10.79
N GLY A 395 6.59 -4.37 9.61
CA GLY A 395 5.58 -3.54 8.96
C GLY A 395 4.23 -4.24 8.84
N THR A 396 3.16 -3.47 9.09
CA THR A 396 1.79 -3.96 8.95
C THR A 396 0.80 -2.82 8.70
N GLY A 397 -0.50 -3.16 8.56
CA GLY A 397 -1.59 -2.18 8.54
C GLY A 397 -2.05 -1.80 9.96
N ALA A 398 -2.47 -0.54 10.15
CA ALA A 398 -3.04 -0.09 11.42
C ALA A 398 -4.16 -1.00 11.97
N PRO A 399 -5.07 -1.58 11.14
CA PRO A 399 -6.10 -2.48 11.62
C PRO A 399 -5.57 -3.72 12.37
N TYR A 400 -4.41 -4.26 11.96
CA TYR A 400 -3.81 -5.40 12.66
C TYR A 400 -3.32 -5.00 14.07
N LEU A 401 -2.64 -3.85 14.21
CA LEU A 401 -2.19 -3.34 15.50
C LEU A 401 -3.38 -3.11 16.44
N LEU A 402 -4.46 -2.52 15.94
CA LEU A 402 -5.68 -2.30 16.72
C LEU A 402 -6.38 -3.60 17.10
N ALA A 403 -6.38 -4.60 16.22
CA ALA A 403 -6.93 -5.93 16.52
C ALA A 403 -6.12 -6.61 17.64
N CYS A 404 -4.78 -6.51 17.61
CA CYS A 404 -3.93 -7.01 18.69
C CYS A 404 -4.19 -6.29 20.02
N ALA A 405 -4.31 -4.95 19.98
CA ALA A 405 -4.63 -4.14 21.15
C ALA A 405 -5.99 -4.55 21.76
N LYS A 406 -7.02 -4.70 20.92
CA LYS A 406 -8.35 -5.11 21.33
C LYS A 406 -8.39 -6.54 21.90
N ALA A 407 -7.53 -7.43 21.38
CA ALA A 407 -7.37 -8.79 21.91
C ALA A 407 -6.57 -8.83 23.22
N GLY A 408 -6.08 -7.69 23.72
CA GLY A 408 -5.29 -7.61 24.95
C GLY A 408 -3.91 -8.24 24.86
N LEU A 409 -3.35 -8.39 23.65
CA LEU A 409 -2.03 -8.98 23.46
C LEU A 409 -0.92 -8.07 23.98
N ALA A 410 0.14 -8.70 24.50
CA ALA A 410 1.36 -8.03 24.92
C ALA A 410 2.59 -8.80 24.41
N PRO A 411 2.81 -8.88 23.07
CA PRO A 411 3.81 -9.75 22.47
C PRO A 411 5.24 -9.49 22.98
N GLY A 412 5.59 -8.25 23.33
CA GLY A 412 6.89 -7.93 23.91
C GLY A 412 7.17 -8.53 25.28
N ARG A 413 6.12 -9.03 25.99
CA ARG A 413 6.28 -9.74 27.27
C ARG A 413 6.33 -11.25 27.10
N GLU A 414 5.82 -11.78 26.00
CA GLU A 414 5.60 -13.20 25.76
C GLU A 414 6.60 -13.79 24.77
N LEU A 415 7.19 -12.96 23.92
CA LEU A 415 8.07 -13.36 22.82
C LEU A 415 9.40 -12.60 22.90
N ASP A 416 10.45 -13.21 22.37
CA ASP A 416 11.74 -12.53 22.20
C ASP A 416 11.68 -11.64 20.94
N LEU A 417 11.41 -10.37 21.15
CA LEU A 417 11.40 -9.30 20.14
C LEU A 417 12.60 -8.35 20.31
N SER A 418 13.67 -8.79 20.98
CA SER A 418 14.85 -7.94 21.27
C SER A 418 15.59 -7.44 20.02
N ALA A 419 15.45 -8.11 18.88
CA ALA A 419 16.00 -7.66 17.60
C ALA A 419 15.19 -6.49 16.98
N LEU A 420 13.95 -6.27 17.44
CA LEU A 420 13.04 -5.30 16.84
C LEU A 420 13.43 -3.86 17.18
N ARG A 421 13.80 -3.08 16.18
CA ARG A 421 14.17 -1.66 16.32
C ARG A 421 13.22 -0.70 15.61
N GLY A 422 12.35 -1.20 14.74
CA GLY A 422 11.37 -0.38 14.02
C GLY A 422 10.06 -1.12 13.76
N ILE A 423 8.95 -0.39 13.87
CA ILE A 423 7.60 -0.87 13.56
C ILE A 423 6.97 0.10 12.57
N GLY A 424 6.53 -0.40 11.42
CA GLY A 424 5.85 0.38 10.39
C GLY A 424 4.33 0.19 10.42
N SER A 425 3.58 1.28 10.30
CA SER A 425 2.12 1.27 10.19
C SER A 425 1.64 2.10 9.01
N THR A 426 0.79 1.52 8.14
CA THR A 426 0.18 2.23 7.00
C THR A 426 -1.17 1.63 6.61
N GLY A 427 -1.76 2.12 5.52
CA GLY A 427 -3.04 1.62 4.95
C GLY A 427 -4.26 2.30 5.51
N SER A 428 -4.24 2.72 6.76
CA SER A 428 -5.20 3.62 7.40
C SER A 428 -4.52 4.38 8.55
N PRO A 429 -5.09 5.52 9.01
CA PRO A 429 -4.55 6.23 10.16
C PRO A 429 -4.50 5.34 11.41
N LEU A 430 -3.38 5.37 12.11
CA LEU A 430 -3.25 4.75 13.43
C LEU A 430 -3.65 5.80 14.48
N PRO A 431 -4.69 5.55 15.28
CA PRO A 431 -5.11 6.50 16.31
C PRO A 431 -4.20 6.45 17.55
N PRO A 432 -4.21 7.48 18.44
CA PRO A 432 -3.33 7.59 19.59
C PRO A 432 -3.25 6.33 20.47
N GLU A 433 -4.39 5.66 20.72
CA GLU A 433 -4.44 4.43 21.50
C GLU A 433 -3.63 3.28 20.89
N GLY A 434 -3.51 3.24 19.57
CA GLY A 434 -2.66 2.27 18.88
C GLY A 434 -1.18 2.52 19.11
N PHE A 435 -0.77 3.80 19.20
CA PHE A 435 0.60 4.17 19.56
C PHE A 435 0.91 3.76 21.00
N HIS A 436 0.03 4.08 21.95
CA HIS A 436 0.20 3.69 23.35
C HIS A 436 0.32 2.18 23.52
N TRP A 437 -0.51 1.42 22.79
CA TRP A 437 -0.47 -0.05 22.86
C TRP A 437 0.89 -0.58 22.36
N VAL A 438 1.45 -0.03 21.29
CA VAL A 438 2.76 -0.46 20.78
C VAL A 438 3.84 -0.30 21.85
N TYR A 439 3.91 0.86 22.51
CA TYR A 439 4.91 1.13 23.55
C TYR A 439 4.68 0.38 24.87
N GLN A 440 3.43 0.03 25.19
CA GLN A 440 3.09 -0.72 26.39
C GLN A 440 3.15 -2.23 26.22
N GLY A 441 2.82 -2.72 25.01
CA GLY A 441 2.62 -4.14 24.75
C GLY A 441 3.64 -4.80 23.84
N VAL A 442 4.35 -4.01 23.00
CA VAL A 442 5.30 -4.56 22.01
C VAL A 442 6.74 -4.23 22.36
N SER A 443 7.12 -2.96 22.33
CA SER A 443 8.49 -2.52 22.62
C SER A 443 8.50 -1.06 23.01
N GLU A 444 9.21 -0.71 24.10
CA GLU A 444 9.46 0.68 24.50
C GLU A 444 10.61 1.32 23.72
N ASP A 445 11.49 0.51 23.13
CA ASP A 445 12.70 0.95 22.44
C ASP A 445 12.55 1.09 20.92
N ALA A 446 11.59 0.36 20.30
CA ALA A 446 11.42 0.37 18.85
C ALA A 446 10.73 1.66 18.38
N GLN A 447 11.26 2.27 17.32
CA GLN A 447 10.61 3.42 16.70
C GLN A 447 9.32 3.00 15.99
N LEU A 448 8.18 3.57 16.38
CA LEU A 448 6.93 3.39 15.63
C LEU A 448 6.83 4.41 14.49
N GLY A 449 6.96 3.93 13.27
CA GLY A 449 6.85 4.72 12.04
C GLY A 449 5.47 4.61 11.41
N SER A 450 4.53 5.47 11.80
CA SER A 450 3.32 5.67 11.01
C SER A 450 3.64 6.47 9.76
N PHE A 451 3.18 6.02 8.57
CA PHE A 451 3.39 6.77 7.35
C PHE A 451 2.21 6.71 6.39
N SER A 452 2.08 7.72 5.56
CA SER A 452 1.08 7.82 4.52
C SER A 452 1.72 8.06 3.15
N GLY A 453 1.12 7.42 2.16
CA GLY A 453 1.52 7.49 0.77
C GLY A 453 0.45 6.86 -0.12
N GLY A 454 0.83 6.46 -1.31
CA GLY A 454 -0.14 5.86 -2.23
C GLY A 454 0.48 4.92 -3.25
N THR A 455 -0.37 4.06 -3.80
CA THR A 455 -0.02 3.25 -4.97
C THR A 455 0.47 4.14 -6.12
N ASP A 456 -0.08 5.35 -6.21
CA ASP A 456 0.21 6.31 -7.28
C ASP A 456 1.68 6.75 -7.28
N VAL A 457 2.31 6.94 -6.12
CA VAL A 457 3.73 7.28 -6.01
C VAL A 457 4.61 6.10 -5.56
N CYS A 458 4.00 4.96 -5.28
CA CYS A 458 4.64 3.72 -4.81
C CYS A 458 5.57 3.89 -3.60
N THR A 459 5.25 4.85 -2.72
CA THR A 459 6.02 5.21 -1.52
C THR A 459 5.18 6.00 -0.53
N GLY A 460 5.79 6.35 0.64
CA GLY A 460 5.27 7.36 1.56
C GLY A 460 5.82 8.76 1.27
N PHE A 461 5.01 9.78 1.44
CA PHE A 461 5.40 11.20 1.32
C PHE A 461 5.38 11.94 2.67
N VAL A 462 4.76 11.38 3.69
CA VAL A 462 4.89 11.73 5.12
C VAL A 462 5.15 10.46 5.90
N GLY A 463 6.06 10.48 6.87
CA GLY A 463 6.50 9.26 7.53
C GLY A 463 7.48 9.48 8.69
N PRO A 464 8.14 8.40 9.14
CA PRO A 464 9.14 8.44 10.19
C PRO A 464 10.49 9.00 9.71
N SER A 465 11.32 9.37 10.67
CA SER A 465 12.77 9.52 10.50
C SER A 465 13.46 9.13 11.81
N PRO A 466 14.63 8.48 11.77
CA PRO A 466 15.40 8.17 12.97
C PRO A 466 15.80 9.40 13.80
N LEU A 467 15.68 10.61 13.22
CA LEU A 467 15.99 11.88 13.88
C LEU A 467 14.76 12.53 14.52
N LEU A 468 13.57 11.99 14.36
CA LEU A 468 12.33 12.59 14.83
C LEU A 468 11.68 11.77 15.95
N PRO A 469 11.09 12.43 16.96
CA PRO A 469 10.36 11.73 18.00
C PRO A 469 9.06 11.13 17.48
N VAL A 470 8.58 10.10 18.16
CA VAL A 470 7.24 9.54 17.96
C VAL A 470 6.28 10.17 18.94
N ARG A 471 5.22 10.75 18.41
CA ARG A 471 4.15 11.39 19.18
C ARG A 471 2.82 10.68 18.92
N ALA A 472 2.05 10.46 19.97
CA ALA A 472 0.77 9.78 19.89
C ALA A 472 -0.14 10.37 18.80
N GLY A 473 -0.61 9.53 17.88
CA GLY A 473 -1.54 9.90 16.80
C GLY A 473 -0.94 10.72 15.65
N LEU A 474 0.36 11.05 15.68
CA LEU A 474 1.00 11.87 14.65
C LEU A 474 1.88 11.03 13.72
N ILE A 475 1.90 11.40 12.46
CA ILE A 475 2.98 11.05 11.53
C ILE A 475 4.12 12.03 11.77
N ALA A 476 5.35 11.53 11.94
CA ALA A 476 6.45 12.31 12.50
C ALA A 476 6.88 13.51 11.64
N GLY A 477 6.86 13.37 10.29
CA GLY A 477 7.30 14.47 9.43
C GLY A 477 7.02 14.23 7.95
N ARG A 478 7.35 15.23 7.13
CA ARG A 478 7.42 15.12 5.69
C ARG A 478 8.60 14.24 5.30
N CYS A 479 8.46 13.38 4.30
CA CYS A 479 9.59 12.64 3.75
C CYS A 479 10.51 13.55 2.93
N LEU A 480 11.82 13.27 2.95
CA LEU A 480 12.80 13.99 2.13
C LEU A 480 12.41 13.93 0.66
N GLY A 481 12.59 15.05 -0.07
CA GLY A 481 12.24 15.18 -1.48
C GLY A 481 10.74 15.20 -1.78
N ALA A 482 9.86 15.20 -0.77
CA ALA A 482 8.43 15.31 -0.92
C ALA A 482 7.93 16.66 -0.40
N ALA A 483 7.59 17.57 -1.31
CA ALA A 483 7.08 18.91 -1.01
C ALA A 483 5.58 18.87 -0.68
N VAL A 484 5.24 18.26 0.47
CA VAL A 484 3.86 18.07 0.94
C VAL A 484 3.34 19.31 1.63
N GLU A 485 2.13 19.72 1.24
CA GLU A 485 1.40 20.83 1.85
C GLU A 485 -0.08 20.48 2.07
N ALA A 486 -0.74 21.26 2.92
CA ALA A 486 -2.19 21.28 3.07
C ALA A 486 -2.73 22.54 2.37
N PHE A 487 -3.66 22.39 1.40
CA PHE A 487 -4.29 23.54 0.74
C PHE A 487 -5.72 23.76 1.23
N ASP A 488 -6.06 25.02 1.45
CA ASP A 488 -7.45 25.45 1.71
C ASP A 488 -8.32 25.34 0.44
N ALA A 489 -9.59 25.70 0.57
CA ALA A 489 -10.52 25.69 -0.58
C ALA A 489 -10.18 26.72 -1.68
N ALA A 490 -9.32 27.70 -1.39
CA ALA A 490 -8.82 28.68 -2.35
C ALA A 490 -7.48 28.25 -3.00
N GLY A 491 -6.95 27.08 -2.64
CA GLY A 491 -5.67 26.56 -3.13
C GLY A 491 -4.46 27.24 -2.51
N LYS A 492 -4.58 27.75 -1.27
CA LYS A 492 -3.48 28.36 -0.53
C LYS A 492 -2.99 27.43 0.57
N PRO A 493 -1.66 27.40 0.81
CA PRO A 493 -1.10 26.63 1.92
C PRO A 493 -1.67 27.06 3.27
N VAL A 494 -1.99 26.08 4.13
CA VAL A 494 -2.42 26.29 5.51
C VAL A 494 -1.63 25.39 6.45
N THR A 495 -1.41 25.87 7.70
CA THR A 495 -0.73 25.12 8.75
C THR A 495 -1.58 25.16 10.01
N GLY A 496 -1.72 24.03 10.69
CA GLY A 496 -2.58 23.90 11.87
C GLY A 496 -4.08 23.80 11.53
N GLU A 497 -4.43 23.77 10.26
CA GLU A 497 -5.80 23.64 9.77
C GLU A 497 -5.91 22.44 8.83
N VAL A 498 -7.13 21.88 8.71
CA VAL A 498 -7.40 20.78 7.78
C VAL A 498 -7.42 21.32 6.35
N GLY A 499 -6.60 20.77 5.48
CA GLY A 499 -6.54 21.09 4.05
C GLY A 499 -6.48 19.86 3.16
N GLU A 500 -6.64 20.07 1.85
CA GLU A 500 -6.40 19.05 0.82
C GLU A 500 -4.90 18.76 0.76
N LEU A 501 -4.52 17.47 0.86
CA LEU A 501 -3.14 17.06 0.70
C LEU A 501 -2.68 17.26 -0.74
N VAL A 502 -1.65 18.06 -0.90
CA VAL A 502 -1.01 18.32 -2.19
C VAL A 502 0.49 18.08 -2.13
N ILE A 503 1.10 17.80 -3.28
CA ILE A 503 2.54 17.74 -3.46
C ILE A 503 2.91 18.78 -4.51
N THR A 504 3.70 19.77 -4.11
CA THR A 504 3.99 20.96 -4.93
C THR A 504 5.27 20.83 -5.76
N GLY A 505 6.08 19.80 -5.48
CA GLY A 505 7.31 19.49 -6.22
C GLY A 505 7.29 18.08 -6.85
N PRO A 506 8.08 17.85 -7.91
CA PRO A 506 8.16 16.55 -8.55
C PRO A 506 8.94 15.55 -7.68
N MET A 507 8.49 14.28 -7.69
CA MET A 507 9.20 13.15 -7.09
C MET A 507 9.53 12.13 -8.19
N PRO A 508 10.72 11.47 -8.18
CA PRO A 508 11.11 10.55 -9.24
C PRO A 508 10.26 9.27 -9.31
N SER A 509 9.58 8.91 -8.21
CA SER A 509 8.64 7.78 -8.16
C SER A 509 7.22 8.11 -8.59
N MET A 510 6.91 9.36 -8.94
CA MET A 510 5.64 9.68 -9.60
C MET A 510 5.49 8.84 -10.86
N PRO A 511 4.26 8.50 -11.27
CA PRO A 511 4.04 7.64 -12.43
C PRO A 511 4.71 8.19 -13.69
N VAL A 512 5.38 7.34 -14.45
CA VAL A 512 5.85 7.69 -15.78
C VAL A 512 4.70 7.80 -16.79
N GLY A 513 3.50 7.41 -16.38
CA GLY A 513 2.24 7.51 -17.10
C GLY A 513 1.25 6.43 -16.70
N PHE A 514 0.07 6.45 -17.31
CA PHE A 514 -0.88 5.36 -17.21
C PHE A 514 -0.80 4.49 -18.48
N TRP A 515 -1.01 3.20 -18.31
CA TRP A 515 -1.13 2.30 -19.45
C TRP A 515 -2.34 2.67 -20.32
N ASN A 516 -2.18 2.71 -21.65
CA ASN A 516 -3.19 3.17 -22.59
C ASN A 516 -3.63 4.64 -22.42
N ASP A 517 -2.71 5.53 -22.01
CA ASP A 517 -2.90 6.98 -21.90
C ASP A 517 -1.74 7.72 -22.60
N PRO A 518 -1.57 7.55 -23.94
CA PRO A 518 -0.40 8.05 -24.65
C PRO A 518 -0.26 9.57 -24.62
N ASP A 519 -1.39 10.28 -24.54
CA ASP A 519 -1.42 11.75 -24.48
C ASP A 519 -1.39 12.29 -23.03
N GLY A 520 -1.39 11.40 -22.02
CA GLY A 520 -1.37 11.75 -20.60
C GLY A 520 -2.61 12.51 -20.10
N GLU A 521 -3.73 12.44 -20.83
CA GLU A 521 -4.95 13.16 -20.45
C GLU A 521 -5.55 12.63 -19.13
N ARG A 522 -5.61 11.30 -18.98
CA ARG A 522 -6.12 10.66 -17.77
C ARG A 522 -5.20 10.91 -16.58
N TYR A 523 -3.89 10.92 -16.81
CA TYR A 523 -2.89 11.25 -15.81
C TYR A 523 -3.09 12.68 -15.31
N ARG A 524 -3.13 13.68 -16.20
CA ARG A 524 -3.37 15.08 -15.85
C ARG A 524 -4.71 15.30 -15.18
N ALA A 525 -5.77 14.68 -15.68
CA ALA A 525 -7.10 14.77 -15.09
C ALA A 525 -7.16 14.18 -13.67
N SER A 526 -6.38 13.13 -13.38
CA SER A 526 -6.38 12.48 -12.07
C SER A 526 -5.74 13.33 -10.98
N TYR A 527 -4.66 14.06 -11.30
CA TYR A 527 -3.82 14.68 -10.28
C TYR A 527 -3.72 16.21 -10.39
N PHE A 528 -3.90 16.79 -11.58
CA PHE A 528 -3.63 18.21 -11.82
C PHE A 528 -4.84 19.04 -12.24
N ALA A 529 -6.02 18.43 -12.37
CA ALA A 529 -7.22 19.14 -12.77
C ALA A 529 -7.72 20.15 -11.72
N ALA A 530 -7.49 19.88 -10.43
CA ALA A 530 -7.93 20.76 -9.34
C ALA A 530 -6.99 21.94 -9.16
N TYR A 531 -5.68 21.71 -9.26
CA TYR A 531 -4.61 22.67 -9.06
C TYR A 531 -3.57 22.50 -10.18
N PRO A 532 -3.60 23.37 -11.22
CA PRO A 532 -2.61 23.28 -12.32
C PRO A 532 -1.17 23.33 -11.81
N GLY A 533 -0.36 22.34 -12.20
CA GLY A 533 1.02 22.24 -11.77
C GLY A 533 1.26 21.73 -10.35
N VAL A 534 0.20 21.37 -9.62
CA VAL A 534 0.28 20.83 -8.25
C VAL A 534 -0.44 19.50 -8.19
N TRP A 535 0.23 18.48 -7.67
CA TRP A 535 -0.35 17.16 -7.49
C TRP A 535 -1.36 17.14 -6.35
N ARG A 536 -2.62 16.87 -6.65
CA ARG A 536 -3.65 16.60 -5.65
C ARG A 536 -3.68 15.11 -5.35
N HIS A 537 -3.45 14.74 -4.08
CA HIS A 537 -3.44 13.32 -3.69
C HIS A 537 -4.84 12.77 -3.40
N GLY A 538 -5.71 13.61 -2.85
CA GLY A 538 -7.09 13.22 -2.53
C GLY A 538 -7.27 12.73 -1.10
N ASP A 539 -6.48 13.24 -0.16
CA ASP A 539 -6.59 13.03 1.28
C ASP A 539 -6.73 14.35 2.03
N TRP A 540 -7.37 14.32 3.19
CA TRP A 540 -7.36 15.44 4.13
C TRP A 540 -6.18 15.32 5.08
N ILE A 541 -5.48 16.43 5.28
CA ILE A 541 -4.30 16.51 6.14
C ILE A 541 -4.33 17.80 6.99
N THR A 542 -3.84 17.72 8.22
CA THR A 542 -3.36 18.88 8.97
C THR A 542 -1.85 18.81 9.07
N MET A 543 -1.16 19.82 8.55
CA MET A 543 0.27 20.00 8.72
C MET A 543 0.55 20.83 9.98
N LEU A 544 1.48 20.38 10.80
CA LEU A 544 1.97 21.15 11.95
C LEU A 544 3.20 21.99 11.56
N PRO A 545 3.55 23.04 12.33
CA PRO A 545 4.69 23.90 12.02
C PRO A 545 6.04 23.20 11.95
N ASP A 546 6.20 22.07 12.68
CA ASP A 546 7.42 21.25 12.68
C ASP A 546 7.44 20.15 11.62
N GLY A 547 6.46 20.14 10.72
CA GLY A 547 6.34 19.13 9.66
C GLY A 547 5.61 17.86 10.06
N GLY A 548 5.30 17.64 11.34
CA GLY A 548 4.41 16.58 11.78
C GLY A 548 3.00 16.74 11.21
N CYS A 549 2.23 15.65 11.08
CA CYS A 549 0.91 15.76 10.50
C CYS A 549 -0.08 14.68 10.97
N VAL A 550 -1.36 14.93 10.68
CA VAL A 550 -2.46 13.97 10.82
C VAL A 550 -3.18 13.82 9.50
N ILE A 551 -3.40 12.58 9.09
CA ILE A 551 -4.25 12.23 7.94
C ILE A 551 -5.63 11.82 8.45
N TYR A 552 -6.69 12.42 7.89
CA TYR A 552 -8.08 12.18 8.30
C TYR A 552 -8.83 11.20 7.37
N GLY A 553 -8.20 10.78 6.27
CA GLY A 553 -8.79 9.91 5.26
C GLY A 553 -9.00 10.60 3.91
N ARG A 554 -9.75 9.94 3.03
CA ARG A 554 -9.94 10.39 1.64
C ARG A 554 -10.77 11.66 1.55
N SER A 555 -10.32 12.62 0.74
CA SER A 555 -11.06 13.86 0.50
C SER A 555 -12.29 13.65 -0.41
N ASP A 556 -12.29 12.60 -1.23
CA ASP A 556 -13.42 12.18 -2.07
C ASP A 556 -14.50 11.40 -1.29
N ALA A 557 -14.15 10.84 -0.11
CA ALA A 557 -15.07 10.21 0.84
C ALA A 557 -15.58 11.16 1.93
N THR A 558 -15.28 12.45 1.83
CA THR A 558 -15.57 13.46 2.86
C THR A 558 -17.06 13.61 3.12
N LEU A 559 -17.38 13.69 4.42
CA LEU A 559 -18.69 14.06 4.93
C LEU A 559 -18.77 15.60 5.00
N ASN A 560 -19.87 16.19 4.55
CA ASN A 560 -20.07 17.65 4.58
C ASN A 560 -21.43 17.98 5.19
N ARG A 561 -21.45 18.44 6.43
CA ARG A 561 -22.68 18.79 7.13
C ARG A 561 -22.68 20.24 7.57
N GLY A 562 -23.58 21.03 6.98
CA GLY A 562 -23.73 22.45 7.31
C GLY A 562 -22.46 23.27 7.07
N GLY A 563 -21.68 22.95 6.03
CA GLY A 563 -20.44 23.64 5.69
C GLY A 563 -19.21 23.17 6.48
N VAL A 564 -19.38 22.26 7.45
CA VAL A 564 -18.26 21.65 8.18
C VAL A 564 -17.86 20.34 7.48
N ARG A 565 -16.60 20.26 7.10
CA ARG A 565 -15.96 19.05 6.57
C ARG A 565 -15.54 18.15 7.73
N MET A 566 -15.85 16.84 7.64
CA MET A 566 -15.59 15.86 8.69
C MET A 566 -14.88 14.65 8.06
N GLY A 567 -13.82 14.19 8.67
CA GLY A 567 -13.11 12.99 8.27
C GLY A 567 -13.84 11.73 8.75
N THR A 568 -13.91 10.68 7.92
CA THR A 568 -14.53 9.41 8.31
C THR A 568 -13.79 8.72 9.44
N SER A 569 -12.46 8.86 9.50
CA SER A 569 -11.60 8.27 10.54
C SER A 569 -11.91 8.78 11.95
N GLU A 570 -12.38 10.03 12.09
CA GLU A 570 -12.79 10.58 13.39
C GLU A 570 -13.97 9.81 13.98
N PHE A 571 -14.96 9.46 13.11
CA PHE A 571 -16.09 8.63 13.51
C PHE A 571 -15.63 7.24 13.94
N TYR A 572 -14.78 6.60 13.15
CA TYR A 572 -14.31 5.24 13.42
C TYR A 572 -13.58 5.17 14.76
N ARG A 573 -12.72 6.14 15.04
CA ARG A 573 -11.99 6.25 16.30
C ARG A 573 -12.92 6.26 17.51
N VAL A 574 -14.02 7.01 17.46
CA VAL A 574 -14.96 7.12 18.58
C VAL A 574 -15.86 5.89 18.67
N VAL A 575 -16.41 5.45 17.53
CA VAL A 575 -17.39 4.38 17.47
C VAL A 575 -16.78 3.02 17.77
N GLU A 576 -15.59 2.73 17.24
CA GLU A 576 -14.94 1.42 17.37
C GLU A 576 -14.25 1.20 18.73
N ARG A 577 -14.13 2.24 19.56
CA ARG A 577 -13.73 2.11 20.96
C ARG A 577 -14.82 1.49 21.85
N LEU A 578 -16.08 1.57 21.44
CA LEU A 578 -17.15 0.92 22.19
C LEU A 578 -16.98 -0.61 22.13
N PRO A 579 -17.01 -1.32 23.27
CA PRO A 579 -16.71 -2.76 23.31
C PRO A 579 -17.61 -3.62 22.44
N ASP A 580 -18.85 -3.16 22.25
CA ASP A 580 -19.88 -3.87 21.49
C ASP A 580 -19.77 -3.68 19.98
N VAL A 581 -18.94 -2.71 19.50
CA VAL A 581 -18.74 -2.43 18.08
C VAL A 581 -17.43 -3.09 17.60
N THR A 582 -17.54 -3.92 16.58
CA THR A 582 -16.38 -4.59 15.96
C THR A 582 -15.83 -3.82 14.77
N ASP A 583 -16.69 -3.14 14.02
CA ASP A 583 -16.34 -2.35 12.85
C ASP A 583 -17.44 -1.32 12.54
N SER A 584 -17.12 -0.26 11.80
CA SER A 584 -18.09 0.77 11.46
C SER A 584 -17.83 1.38 10.09
N LEU A 585 -18.87 2.01 9.49
CA LEU A 585 -18.75 2.75 8.25
C LEU A 585 -19.72 3.92 8.27
N VAL A 586 -19.24 5.12 8.00
CA VAL A 586 -20.06 6.33 7.93
C VAL A 586 -20.12 6.89 6.52
N VAL A 587 -21.29 7.28 6.10
CA VAL A 587 -21.53 7.82 4.74
C VAL A 587 -22.46 9.02 4.82
N ASP A 588 -22.13 10.08 4.06
CA ASP A 588 -23.04 11.20 3.81
C ASP A 588 -23.64 11.07 2.40
N THR A 589 -24.96 11.01 2.34
CA THR A 589 -25.73 10.92 1.08
C THR A 589 -25.98 12.29 0.43
N GLY A 590 -25.42 13.37 0.97
CA GLY A 590 -25.58 14.73 0.45
C GLY A 590 -25.03 14.89 -0.97
N GLN A 591 -25.74 15.68 -1.77
CA GLN A 591 -25.31 16.10 -3.11
C GLN A 591 -25.29 17.63 -3.18
N ARG A 592 -24.52 18.19 -4.14
CA ARG A 592 -24.44 19.65 -4.33
C ARG A 592 -25.84 20.26 -4.43
N GLY A 593 -26.19 21.12 -3.44
CA GLY A 593 -27.47 21.80 -3.39
C GLY A 593 -28.64 21.00 -2.80
N ARG A 594 -28.41 19.76 -2.33
CA ARG A 594 -29.42 18.96 -1.63
C ARG A 594 -28.84 18.43 -0.31
N PRO A 595 -29.48 18.72 0.85
CA PRO A 595 -29.04 18.16 2.12
C PRO A 595 -29.12 16.63 2.08
N GLY A 596 -28.07 15.95 2.53
CA GLY A 596 -28.02 14.51 2.67
C GLY A 596 -28.32 14.05 4.09
N ARG A 597 -28.28 12.73 4.30
CA ARG A 597 -28.31 12.10 5.61
C ARG A 597 -26.93 11.57 5.92
N LEU A 598 -26.51 11.77 7.16
CA LEU A 598 -25.34 11.14 7.71
C LEU A 598 -25.76 9.79 8.30
N VAL A 599 -25.30 8.71 7.68
CA VAL A 599 -25.68 7.34 8.03
C VAL A 599 -24.47 6.62 8.56
N LEU A 600 -24.59 6.06 9.76
CA LEU A 600 -23.56 5.21 10.39
C LEU A 600 -24.02 3.75 10.35
N TYR A 601 -23.18 2.89 9.81
CA TYR A 601 -23.34 1.45 9.85
C TYR A 601 -22.37 0.87 10.87
N VAL A 602 -22.83 -0.04 11.71
CA VAL A 602 -22.01 -0.70 12.74
C VAL A 602 -22.15 -2.22 12.62
N ALA A 603 -21.01 -2.89 12.67
CA ALA A 603 -20.92 -4.32 12.90
C ALA A 603 -20.69 -4.54 14.39
N LEU A 604 -21.47 -5.44 15.00
CA LEU A 604 -21.45 -5.66 16.45
C LEU A 604 -20.76 -6.98 16.79
N ALA A 605 -20.31 -7.09 18.04
CA ALA A 605 -19.80 -8.32 18.60
C ALA A 605 -20.87 -9.43 18.58
N GLU A 606 -20.45 -10.69 18.55
CA GLU A 606 -21.34 -11.84 18.48
C GLU A 606 -22.33 -11.85 19.65
N GLY A 607 -23.61 -12.03 19.31
CA GLY A 607 -24.71 -12.03 20.29
C GLY A 607 -25.19 -10.64 20.76
N ARG A 608 -24.65 -9.56 20.17
CA ARG A 608 -25.10 -8.18 20.44
C ARG A 608 -26.05 -7.69 19.35
N GLU A 609 -27.05 -6.90 19.76
CA GLU A 609 -28.00 -6.25 18.87
C GLU A 609 -27.96 -4.74 19.08
N LEU A 610 -28.28 -3.99 18.04
CA LEU A 610 -28.35 -2.55 18.09
C LEU A 610 -29.66 -2.13 18.75
N ASP A 611 -29.61 -1.89 20.04
CA ASP A 611 -30.73 -1.40 20.85
C ASP A 611 -30.66 0.13 21.07
N ASP A 612 -31.71 0.66 21.69
CA ASP A 612 -31.81 2.10 21.95
C ASP A 612 -30.72 2.60 22.92
N ASP A 613 -30.24 1.76 23.83
CA ASP A 613 -29.18 2.09 24.77
C ASP A 613 -27.84 2.23 24.05
N LEU A 614 -27.49 1.32 23.15
CA LEU A 614 -26.27 1.37 22.36
C LEU A 614 -26.32 2.55 21.35
N ILE A 615 -27.48 2.80 20.73
CA ILE A 615 -27.68 3.98 19.88
C ILE A 615 -27.47 5.26 20.70
N GLY A 616 -27.95 5.31 21.93
CA GLY A 616 -27.73 6.41 22.85
C GLY A 616 -26.27 6.62 23.20
N GLN A 617 -25.53 5.56 23.48
CA GLN A 617 -24.09 5.59 23.75
C GLN A 617 -23.30 6.07 22.52
N LEU A 618 -23.58 5.54 21.33
CA LEU A 618 -22.93 5.95 20.07
C LEU A 618 -23.13 7.46 19.79
N ARG A 619 -24.37 7.92 19.88
CA ARG A 619 -24.70 9.34 19.69
C ARG A 619 -24.09 10.23 20.77
N GLY A 620 -24.09 9.76 22.02
CA GLY A 620 -23.48 10.45 23.15
C GLY A 620 -21.97 10.61 23.00
N ALA A 621 -21.27 9.52 22.67
CA ALA A 621 -19.83 9.51 22.44
C ALA A 621 -19.44 10.44 21.28
N LEU A 622 -20.09 10.32 20.13
CA LEU A 622 -19.84 11.20 18.97
C LEU A 622 -20.09 12.69 19.28
N ARG A 623 -21.14 12.98 20.06
CA ARG A 623 -21.45 14.35 20.46
C ARG A 623 -20.43 14.94 21.41
N SER A 624 -20.00 14.16 22.42
CA SER A 624 -19.10 14.63 23.47
C SER A 624 -17.64 14.71 23.02
N GLU A 625 -17.21 13.73 22.21
CA GLU A 625 -15.80 13.63 21.81
C GLU A 625 -15.47 14.37 20.51
N LEU A 626 -16.47 14.59 19.65
CA LEU A 626 -16.29 15.32 18.40
C LEU A 626 -17.15 16.60 18.39
N SER A 627 -18.38 16.49 17.97
CA SER A 627 -19.33 17.64 18.03
C SER A 627 -20.78 17.19 17.75
N PRO A 628 -21.78 18.04 18.04
CA PRO A 628 -23.18 17.76 17.67
C PRO A 628 -23.40 17.51 16.18
N ARG A 629 -22.49 17.99 15.30
CA ARG A 629 -22.58 17.79 13.85
C ARG A 629 -22.15 16.40 13.40
N HIS A 630 -21.36 15.70 14.22
CA HIS A 630 -20.95 14.31 14.00
C HIS A 630 -22.02 13.29 14.41
N VAL A 631 -23.11 13.71 15.01
CA VAL A 631 -24.18 12.80 15.39
C VAL A 631 -24.93 12.32 14.14
N PRO A 632 -24.92 10.99 13.84
CA PRO A 632 -25.60 10.45 12.67
C PRO A 632 -27.13 10.67 12.72
N ASP A 633 -27.72 10.90 11.56
CA ASP A 633 -29.16 10.93 11.40
C ASP A 633 -29.73 9.52 11.57
N GLU A 634 -29.04 8.53 11.04
CA GLU A 634 -29.43 7.13 11.07
C GLU A 634 -28.24 6.26 11.53
N ILE A 635 -28.52 5.22 12.33
CA ILE A 635 -27.55 4.19 12.73
C ILE A 635 -28.16 2.85 12.39
N HIS A 636 -27.44 2.01 11.65
CA HIS A 636 -27.88 0.69 11.21
C HIS A 636 -26.89 -0.38 11.59
N GLN A 637 -27.39 -1.50 12.10
CA GLN A 637 -26.58 -2.70 12.28
C GLN A 637 -26.44 -3.44 10.96
N VAL A 638 -25.21 -3.88 10.68
CA VAL A 638 -24.87 -4.74 9.54
C VAL A 638 -24.02 -5.92 10.01
N PRO A 639 -24.06 -7.08 9.33
CA PRO A 639 -23.26 -8.23 9.71
C PRO A 639 -21.75 -8.04 9.49
N GLY A 640 -21.35 -7.00 8.76
CA GLY A 640 -19.96 -6.64 8.51
C GLY A 640 -19.85 -5.36 7.69
N ILE A 641 -18.65 -4.78 7.65
CA ILE A 641 -18.34 -3.59 6.84
C ILE A 641 -17.62 -4.03 5.56
N PRO A 642 -18.04 -3.53 4.38
CA PRO A 642 -17.40 -3.90 3.12
C PRO A 642 -15.98 -3.33 3.06
N ARG A 643 -15.03 -4.20 2.72
CA ARG A 643 -13.60 -3.87 2.64
C ARG A 643 -12.96 -4.39 1.37
N THR A 644 -11.95 -3.69 0.88
CA THR A 644 -11.04 -4.22 -0.14
C THR A 644 -10.23 -5.38 0.42
N LEU A 645 -9.62 -6.19 -0.45
CA LEU A 645 -8.67 -7.24 -0.06
C LEU A 645 -7.49 -6.70 0.76
N SER A 646 -7.11 -5.43 0.56
CA SER A 646 -6.11 -4.74 1.39
C SER A 646 -6.65 -4.18 2.71
N GLY A 647 -7.92 -4.45 3.07
CA GLY A 647 -8.54 -4.05 4.34
C GLY A 647 -9.12 -2.64 4.39
N LYS A 648 -9.10 -1.87 3.28
CA LYS A 648 -9.67 -0.51 3.24
C LYS A 648 -11.19 -0.55 3.21
N LYS A 649 -11.85 0.33 3.98
CA LYS A 649 -13.29 0.52 3.99
C LYS A 649 -13.80 1.11 2.67
N LEU A 650 -15.02 0.77 2.27
CA LEU A 650 -15.60 1.13 0.98
C LEU A 650 -16.65 2.25 1.09
N GLU A 651 -16.27 3.40 1.67
CA GLU A 651 -17.18 4.55 1.85
C GLU A 651 -17.78 5.03 0.53
N VAL A 652 -16.94 5.25 -0.48
CA VAL A 652 -17.37 5.79 -1.79
C VAL A 652 -18.28 4.82 -2.54
N PRO A 653 -17.95 3.51 -2.66
CA PRO A 653 -18.89 2.54 -3.24
C PRO A 653 -20.22 2.46 -2.51
N VAL A 654 -20.23 2.40 -1.18
CA VAL A 654 -21.46 2.38 -0.39
C VAL A 654 -22.28 3.64 -0.62
N ARG A 655 -21.65 4.81 -0.63
CA ARG A 655 -22.33 6.07 -0.97
C ARG A 655 -22.99 6.03 -2.34
N LYS A 656 -22.30 5.53 -3.38
CA LYS A 656 -22.86 5.39 -4.72
C LYS A 656 -24.08 4.48 -4.74
N ILE A 657 -24.01 3.35 -4.04
CA ILE A 657 -25.13 2.42 -3.93
C ILE A 657 -26.34 3.06 -3.25
N LEU A 658 -26.13 3.78 -2.14
CA LEU A 658 -27.17 4.52 -1.44
C LEU A 658 -27.80 5.63 -2.30
N LEU A 659 -27.06 6.16 -3.26
CA LEU A 659 -27.53 7.14 -4.23
C LEU A 659 -28.13 6.52 -5.50
N GLY A 660 -28.25 5.19 -5.56
CA GLY A 660 -28.96 4.46 -6.61
C GLY A 660 -28.07 3.84 -7.69
N THR A 661 -26.74 3.87 -7.56
CA THR A 661 -25.85 3.13 -8.47
C THR A 661 -25.99 1.64 -8.22
N PRO A 662 -26.12 0.80 -9.25
CA PRO A 662 -26.15 -0.65 -9.10
C PRO A 662 -24.88 -1.16 -8.39
N VAL A 663 -25.01 -2.18 -7.54
CA VAL A 663 -23.87 -2.73 -6.76
C VAL A 663 -22.72 -3.16 -7.67
N ALA A 664 -23.03 -3.80 -8.80
CA ALA A 664 -22.02 -4.26 -9.77
C ALA A 664 -21.25 -3.11 -10.46
N GLU A 665 -21.81 -1.90 -10.47
CA GLU A 665 -21.17 -0.71 -11.04
C GLU A 665 -20.44 0.13 -9.97
N ALA A 666 -20.79 -0.06 -8.70
CA ALA A 666 -20.25 0.71 -7.60
C ALA A 666 -18.87 0.20 -7.15
N ALA A 667 -18.66 -1.11 -7.17
CA ALA A 667 -17.38 -1.76 -6.87
C ALA A 667 -17.32 -3.12 -7.57
N ASP A 668 -16.09 -3.54 -7.89
CA ASP A 668 -15.79 -4.88 -8.40
C ASP A 668 -15.84 -5.89 -7.23
N PRO A 669 -16.79 -6.83 -7.21
CA PRO A 669 -16.93 -7.79 -6.12
C PRO A 669 -15.68 -8.65 -5.89
N ASP A 670 -14.93 -8.92 -6.96
CA ASP A 670 -13.75 -9.78 -6.94
C ASP A 670 -12.51 -9.11 -6.31
N ALA A 671 -12.58 -7.80 -6.08
CA ALA A 671 -11.55 -7.03 -5.39
C ALA A 671 -11.88 -6.83 -3.89
N LEU A 672 -12.95 -7.46 -3.38
CA LEU A 672 -13.45 -7.28 -2.02
C LEU A 672 -13.17 -8.50 -1.14
N ALA A 673 -12.87 -8.23 0.12
CA ALA A 673 -12.70 -9.27 1.13
C ALA A 673 -14.03 -9.95 1.51
N ASN A 674 -15.15 -9.22 1.38
CA ASN A 674 -16.50 -9.65 1.76
C ASN A 674 -17.57 -9.08 0.83
N PRO A 675 -17.60 -9.50 -0.45
CA PRO A 675 -18.46 -8.91 -1.47
C PRO A 675 -19.97 -9.07 -1.20
N GLU A 676 -20.37 -10.10 -0.46
CA GLU A 676 -21.75 -10.34 -0.06
C GLU A 676 -22.29 -9.22 0.82
N VAL A 677 -21.44 -8.61 1.64
CA VAL A 677 -21.82 -7.52 2.55
C VAL A 677 -22.23 -6.26 1.76
N LEU A 678 -21.58 -6.00 0.63
CA LEU A 678 -21.89 -4.80 -0.16
C LEU A 678 -23.32 -4.79 -0.69
N LYS A 679 -23.92 -5.97 -0.95
CA LYS A 679 -25.31 -6.11 -1.40
C LYS A 679 -26.33 -5.63 -0.37
N LEU A 680 -25.97 -5.61 0.90
CA LEU A 680 -26.87 -5.20 1.99
C LEU A 680 -27.13 -3.69 2.01
N PHE A 681 -26.30 -2.90 1.33
CA PHE A 681 -26.44 -1.46 1.19
C PHE A 681 -27.32 -1.05 -0.01
N ALA A 682 -27.71 -2.00 -0.86
CA ALA A 682 -28.64 -1.72 -1.94
C ALA A 682 -29.99 -1.24 -1.38
N PRO A 683 -30.62 -0.21 -1.98
CA PRO A 683 -31.95 0.20 -1.58
C PRO A 683 -32.90 -1.01 -1.60
N ARG A 684 -33.55 -1.29 -0.49
CA ARG A 684 -34.59 -2.33 -0.49
C ARG A 684 -35.69 -1.86 -1.43
N GLU A 685 -36.08 -2.69 -2.40
CA GLU A 685 -37.31 -2.50 -3.17
C GLU A 685 -38.50 -2.57 -2.20
N GLY A 686 -38.82 -1.43 -1.59
CA GLY A 686 -40.11 -1.27 -0.92
C GLY A 686 -41.20 -1.01 -1.97
N PRO A 687 -42.47 -1.41 -1.74
CA PRO A 687 -43.55 -1.12 -2.67
C PRO A 687 -43.55 0.40 -2.98
N ARG A 688 -43.45 0.76 -4.26
CA ARG A 688 -43.67 2.13 -4.71
C ARG A 688 -45.01 2.58 -4.16
N VAL A 689 -44.97 3.52 -3.21
CA VAL A 689 -46.15 4.28 -2.83
C VAL A 689 -46.47 5.12 -4.08
N GLU A 690 -47.44 4.66 -4.88
CA GLU A 690 -48.01 5.47 -5.94
C GLU A 690 -48.55 6.76 -5.27
N SER A 691 -47.93 7.88 -5.64
CA SER A 691 -48.44 9.20 -5.28
C SER A 691 -49.82 9.31 -5.88
N ARG A 692 -50.85 9.30 -5.05
CA ARG A 692 -52.23 9.63 -5.47
C ARG A 692 -52.21 11.03 -6.11
N PRO A 693 -52.78 11.20 -7.31
CA PRO A 693 -53.00 12.53 -7.88
C PRO A 693 -54.20 13.18 -7.18
N GLY A 694 -53.93 14.17 -6.34
CA GLY A 694 -55.00 14.95 -5.72
C GLY A 694 -54.56 15.67 -4.44
N ASP A 695 -53.74 16.68 -4.54
CA ASP A 695 -53.72 17.83 -3.61
C ASP A 695 -52.95 18.99 -4.26
N ALA A 696 -53.51 19.46 -5.37
CA ALA A 696 -53.25 20.78 -5.88
C ALA A 696 -54.54 21.59 -5.61
N GLN A 697 -54.50 22.45 -4.58
CA GLN A 697 -55.25 23.70 -4.47
C GLN A 697 -55.32 24.15 -3.02
N GLN A 698 -54.51 25.16 -2.71
CA GLN A 698 -54.95 26.42 -2.04
C GLN A 698 -53.71 27.19 -1.57
N SER A 699 -53.10 27.92 -2.48
CA SER A 699 -52.31 29.11 -2.12
C SER A 699 -53.21 30.32 -2.15
N THR A 700 -53.61 30.78 -1.00
CA THR A 700 -54.25 32.08 -0.82
C THR A 700 -53.17 33.17 -0.82
N VAL A 701 -53.22 34.01 -1.82
CA VAL A 701 -52.52 35.30 -1.92
C VAL A 701 -52.95 36.17 -0.74
N ILE A 702 -52.01 36.72 0.03
CA ILE A 702 -52.20 37.95 0.79
C ILE A 702 -51.16 38.95 0.27
N GLU A 703 -51.65 39.89 -0.57
CA GLU A 703 -51.05 41.20 -0.78
C GLU A 703 -51.24 42.06 0.47
N GLY A 704 -50.27 42.91 0.79
CA GLY A 704 -50.53 43.99 1.75
C GLY A 704 -49.27 44.65 2.33
N ASN A 705 -48.79 45.67 1.65
CA ASN A 705 -48.22 46.94 2.12
C ASN A 705 -47.44 47.07 3.41
N ALA A 706 -46.17 47.41 3.36
CA ALA A 706 -45.50 48.67 3.65
C ALA A 706 -43.99 48.49 3.66
#